data_c9f6dfae638d292239db6f92e404ddd4
#
_entry.id   c9f6dfae638d292239db6f92e404ddd4
#
_cell.length_a   1.000
_cell.length_b   1.000
_cell.length_c   1.000
_cell.angle_alpha   90.00
_cell.angle_beta   90.00
_cell.angle_gamma   90.00
#
_symmetry.space_group_name_H-M   'P 1'
#
loop_
_entity.id
_entity.type
_entity.pdbx_description
1 polymer ?
#
loop_
_entity_poly.entity_id
_entity_poly.type
_entity_poly.pdbx_seq_one_letter_code
_entity_poly.pdbx_strand_id
1 'polypeptide(L)'
;KGLIDYFKRECTSIESRLSSAVNLQRLRGHKIVNEDGSTVTHDDFLRWLQFCVVGINHPIQLPTNPMYLDALIGGQEMWPGVVPKVGRQFIQTVAVEGFPLESTPGILTALGELPCEYRWSSRFIFMDTHEAVNHLDKFRKKWRQKVRGFFDQVFNTNAGPIDQDALWMVADAEAAIAEVNSGMVAQGYYTSVVVLMDEDRTRLETSARQVEKAINRLGFAARIETVNTMDAYMGSLPGHGVENVRRPLLNTMNLADLLPTSTIWTGKNTAPCPMYPPNAPPLMQCVTHGATPFRLNLHVRDLGHAFIFGPTGSGKSTKLGILAAQLRRYMGMSIFAFDKGMAMYPLAAGIRAETKGASGKHFTVAADDEKLAFCPLQFLETKGDRAWAMEWIDTILALNKVETTPGQRNEIGSAIMSLHESGGRTLSEFSVTIQDEQIRDAIRQYTVDGAMGHLLDAEEDGLSLSDFTVFEIEELMNLGEKYALPVLLYLFRRIERALHGQPAVIILDEAWLMLGHPAFRAKIREWLKVLRKANCLVLMATQSLTDAANSGILDVIVESTATKIFLPNIYARDEDTAALYRRMGLNARQIEILATAIPKSQYYYVSENGRRLYDLALGPLALSFVGASDKESIATIKLLETKFGYGWVNEWLSSRGLNLNEYGVAI
;
A
#
# COMPACT_ATOMS: atom_id res chain seq x y z
N LYS A 1 15.79 13.57 -40.99
CA LYS A 1 15.33 12.18 -40.82
C LYS A 1 16.41 11.34 -40.10
N GLY A 2 17.67 11.32 -40.55
CA GLY A 2 18.75 10.53 -39.95
C GLY A 2 19.04 10.82 -38.47
N LEU A 3 19.00 12.08 -38.04
CA LEU A 3 19.19 12.48 -36.62
C LEU A 3 18.06 11.97 -35.70
N ILE A 4 16.81 11.99 -36.18
CA ILE A 4 15.66 11.46 -35.42
C ILE A 4 15.79 9.94 -35.28
N ASP A 5 16.18 9.25 -36.34
CA ASP A 5 16.36 7.79 -36.32
C ASP A 5 17.55 7.38 -35.42
N TYR A 6 18.62 8.18 -35.43
CA TYR A 6 19.74 8.04 -34.48
C TYR A 6 19.26 8.22 -33.04
N PHE A 7 18.58 9.31 -32.72
CA PHE A 7 18.06 9.59 -31.37
C PHE A 7 17.14 8.47 -30.86
N LYS A 8 16.24 7.98 -31.72
CA LYS A 8 15.34 6.86 -31.36
C LYS A 8 16.12 5.58 -31.04
N ARG A 9 17.17 5.26 -31.81
CA ARG A 9 18.01 4.09 -31.55
C ARG A 9 18.76 4.22 -30.21
N GLU A 10 19.33 5.39 -29.93
CA GLU A 10 20.02 5.64 -28.65
C GLU A 10 19.07 5.53 -27.47
N CYS A 11 17.89 6.12 -27.53
CA CYS A 11 16.87 5.96 -26.49
C CYS A 11 16.50 4.49 -26.25
N THR A 12 16.29 3.73 -27.32
CA THR A 12 15.97 2.30 -27.23
C THR A 12 17.13 1.49 -26.65
N SER A 13 18.36 1.82 -27.02
CA SER A 13 19.57 1.19 -26.47
C SER A 13 19.71 1.44 -24.97
N ILE A 14 19.49 2.68 -24.51
CA ILE A 14 19.52 3.03 -23.10
C ILE A 14 18.41 2.30 -22.33
N GLU A 15 17.18 2.31 -22.84
CA GLU A 15 16.06 1.57 -22.23
C GLU A 15 16.37 0.08 -22.10
N SER A 16 16.89 -0.55 -23.15
CA SER A 16 17.24 -1.98 -23.14
C SER A 16 18.29 -2.30 -22.07
N ARG A 17 19.32 -1.46 -21.92
CA ARG A 17 20.36 -1.64 -20.90
C ARG A 17 19.87 -1.45 -19.48
N LEU A 18 19.06 -0.43 -19.23
CA LEU A 18 18.58 -0.09 -17.89
C LEU A 18 17.39 -0.95 -17.45
N SER A 19 16.57 -1.47 -18.37
CA SER A 19 15.39 -2.27 -18.06
C SER A 19 15.70 -3.59 -17.36
N SER A 20 16.94 -4.07 -17.44
CA SER A 20 17.40 -5.25 -16.70
C SER A 20 17.56 -5.00 -15.19
N ALA A 21 17.78 -3.74 -14.79
CA ALA A 21 18.06 -3.37 -13.41
C ALA A 21 16.93 -2.54 -12.77
N VAL A 22 16.20 -1.75 -13.57
CA VAL A 22 15.17 -0.83 -13.07
C VAL A 22 13.93 -0.81 -13.98
N ASN A 23 12.77 -0.55 -13.38
CA ASN A 23 11.55 -0.31 -14.16
C ASN A 23 11.58 1.11 -14.74
N LEU A 24 11.54 1.22 -16.06
CA LEU A 24 11.60 2.48 -16.77
C LEU A 24 10.23 2.87 -17.33
N GLN A 25 9.92 4.16 -17.24
CA GLN A 25 8.79 4.76 -17.93
C GLN A 25 9.27 5.98 -18.72
N ARG A 26 9.13 5.93 -20.04
CA ARG A 26 9.44 7.06 -20.90
C ARG A 26 8.39 8.14 -20.74
N LEU A 27 8.79 9.38 -20.50
CA LEU A 27 7.91 10.54 -20.58
C LEU A 27 7.51 10.76 -22.04
N ARG A 28 6.20 10.92 -22.28
CA ARG A 28 5.63 10.99 -23.64
C ARG A 28 4.59 12.11 -23.73
N GLY A 29 4.35 12.54 -24.97
CA GLY A 29 3.15 13.31 -25.29
C GLY A 29 1.90 12.43 -25.31
N HIS A 30 0.80 12.95 -24.80
CA HIS A 30 -0.51 12.29 -24.80
C HIS A 30 -1.60 13.25 -25.23
N LYS A 31 -2.57 12.71 -25.98
CA LYS A 31 -3.71 13.47 -26.49
C LYS A 31 -4.79 13.54 -25.41
N ILE A 32 -5.32 14.73 -25.24
CA ILE A 32 -6.46 15.01 -24.37
C ILE A 32 -7.59 15.53 -25.27
N VAL A 33 -8.77 14.98 -25.11
CA VAL A 33 -9.98 15.44 -25.78
C VAL A 33 -10.70 16.38 -24.81
N ASN A 34 -10.87 17.62 -25.20
CA ASN A 34 -11.61 18.62 -24.43
C ASN A 34 -13.13 18.38 -24.52
N GLU A 35 -13.89 19.07 -23.68
CA GLU A 35 -15.37 18.99 -23.66
C GLU A 35 -16.00 19.43 -24.98
N ASP A 36 -15.36 20.32 -25.73
CA ASP A 36 -15.79 20.81 -27.06
C ASP A 36 -15.44 19.85 -28.20
N GLY A 37 -14.84 18.66 -27.91
CA GLY A 37 -14.38 17.68 -28.87
C GLY A 37 -13.03 18.02 -29.54
N SER A 38 -12.42 19.16 -29.24
CA SER A 38 -11.08 19.48 -29.71
C SER A 38 -10.03 18.58 -29.05
N THR A 39 -8.98 18.25 -29.80
CA THR A 39 -7.88 17.42 -29.28
C THR A 39 -6.61 18.25 -29.14
N VAL A 40 -6.07 18.29 -27.93
CA VAL A 40 -4.77 18.89 -27.62
C VAL A 40 -3.75 17.82 -27.24
N THR A 41 -2.47 18.09 -27.47
CA THR A 41 -1.39 17.19 -27.06
C THR A 41 -0.61 17.83 -25.93
N HIS A 42 -0.56 17.20 -24.77
CA HIS A 42 0.30 17.60 -23.66
C HIS A 42 1.56 16.75 -23.67
N ASP A 43 2.69 17.34 -23.30
CA ASP A 43 3.98 16.64 -23.25
C ASP A 43 4.55 16.58 -21.83
N ASP A 44 4.74 15.38 -21.31
CA ASP A 44 5.23 15.15 -19.95
C ASP A 44 6.70 15.50 -19.78
N PHE A 45 7.51 15.36 -20.84
CA PHE A 45 8.92 15.72 -20.77
C PHE A 45 9.11 17.23 -20.69
N LEU A 46 8.38 18.00 -21.48
CA LEU A 46 8.40 19.47 -21.41
C LEU A 46 7.82 19.97 -20.08
N ARG A 47 6.77 19.33 -19.57
CA ARG A 47 6.23 19.62 -18.24
C ARG A 47 7.26 19.42 -17.14
N TRP A 48 8.03 18.32 -17.20
CA TRP A 48 9.10 18.06 -16.25
C TRP A 48 10.25 19.07 -16.37
N LEU A 49 10.67 19.44 -17.59
CA LEU A 49 11.67 20.48 -17.80
C LEU A 49 11.21 21.83 -17.24
N GLN A 50 9.98 22.23 -17.52
CA GLN A 50 9.39 23.45 -16.99
C GLN A 50 9.38 23.46 -15.47
N PHE A 51 8.97 22.34 -14.84
CA PHE A 51 9.04 22.18 -13.40
C PHE A 51 10.47 22.35 -12.87
N CYS A 52 11.48 21.79 -13.53
CA CYS A 52 12.87 21.96 -13.12
C CYS A 52 13.31 23.42 -13.15
N VAL A 53 12.81 24.22 -14.10
CA VAL A 53 13.15 25.63 -14.26
C VAL A 53 12.39 26.53 -13.30
N VAL A 54 11.06 26.40 -13.21
CA VAL A 54 10.23 27.37 -12.49
C VAL A 54 9.68 26.87 -11.15
N GLY A 55 9.85 25.59 -10.81
CA GLY A 55 9.32 24.99 -9.58
C GLY A 55 7.81 24.75 -9.57
N ILE A 56 7.11 25.02 -10.66
CA ILE A 56 5.66 24.88 -10.79
C ILE A 56 5.34 23.78 -11.78
N ASN A 57 4.53 22.82 -11.36
CA ASN A 57 4.10 21.72 -12.20
C ASN A 57 2.78 22.06 -12.90
N HIS A 58 2.83 22.38 -14.19
CA HIS A 58 1.64 22.59 -15.01
C HIS A 58 1.76 21.90 -16.37
N PRO A 59 0.66 21.51 -17.00
CA PRO A 59 0.68 20.89 -18.31
C PRO A 59 1.25 21.82 -19.39
N ILE A 60 2.11 21.29 -20.26
CA ILE A 60 2.62 22.01 -21.44
C ILE A 60 1.92 21.44 -22.67
N GLN A 61 1.15 22.30 -23.33
CA GLN A 61 0.47 21.96 -24.58
C GLN A 61 1.46 22.14 -25.74
N LEU A 62 1.58 21.10 -26.57
CA LEU A 62 2.33 21.20 -27.80
C LEU A 62 1.56 22.05 -28.84
N PRO A 63 2.21 23.05 -29.45
CA PRO A 63 1.60 23.83 -30.52
C PRO A 63 1.45 22.98 -31.80
N THR A 64 0.46 23.32 -32.62
CA THR A 64 0.22 22.66 -33.90
C THR A 64 1.41 22.86 -34.85
N ASN A 65 2.03 24.04 -34.84
CA ASN A 65 3.23 24.36 -35.58
C ASN A 65 4.47 24.21 -34.70
N PRO A 66 5.57 23.63 -35.22
CA PRO A 66 6.81 23.51 -34.47
C PRO A 66 7.33 24.88 -34.00
N MET A 67 7.71 24.97 -32.73
CA MET A 67 8.32 26.15 -32.10
C MET A 67 9.61 25.77 -31.40
N TYR A 68 10.46 26.74 -31.11
CA TYR A 68 11.66 26.53 -30.29
C TYR A 68 11.25 26.26 -28.85
N LEU A 69 12.05 25.46 -28.12
CA LEU A 69 11.73 25.04 -26.74
C LEU A 69 11.69 26.22 -25.77
N ASP A 70 12.51 27.25 -25.98
CA ASP A 70 12.51 28.47 -25.17
C ASP A 70 11.20 29.29 -25.28
N ALA A 71 10.43 29.07 -26.34
CA ALA A 71 9.06 29.62 -26.45
C ALA A 71 8.01 28.83 -25.67
N LEU A 72 8.31 27.57 -25.32
CA LEU A 72 7.38 26.65 -24.66
C LEU A 72 7.67 26.48 -23.17
N ILE A 73 8.93 26.55 -22.75
CA ILE A 73 9.39 26.39 -21.38
C ILE A 73 10.19 27.61 -20.93
N GLY A 74 10.25 27.83 -19.62
CA GLY A 74 10.83 29.06 -19.06
C GLY A 74 9.81 30.21 -19.08
N GLY A 75 10.17 31.33 -19.68
CA GLY A 75 9.30 32.50 -19.84
C GLY A 75 8.99 33.24 -18.54
N GLN A 76 9.68 32.94 -17.46
CA GLN A 76 9.56 33.63 -16.18
C GLN A 76 10.74 34.59 -15.99
N GLU A 77 10.45 35.73 -15.37
CA GLU A 77 11.52 36.67 -14.99
C GLU A 77 12.47 36.03 -13.98
N MET A 78 13.76 36.23 -14.20
CA MET A 78 14.83 35.75 -13.32
C MET A 78 15.55 36.93 -12.67
N TRP A 79 15.59 36.92 -11.35
CA TRP A 79 16.25 37.94 -10.55
C TRP A 79 17.45 37.28 -9.87
N PRO A 80 18.68 37.56 -10.35
CA PRO A 80 19.90 37.05 -9.73
C PRO A 80 20.15 37.70 -8.37
N GLY A 81 20.85 37.02 -7.49
CA GLY A 81 21.17 37.51 -6.13
C GLY A 81 21.63 36.40 -5.20
N VAL A 82 21.86 36.72 -3.95
CA VAL A 82 22.21 35.73 -2.91
C VAL A 82 21.06 34.73 -2.67
N VAL A 83 19.83 35.22 -2.76
CA VAL A 83 18.60 34.40 -2.82
C VAL A 83 17.93 34.78 -4.13
N PRO A 84 18.27 34.11 -5.24
CA PRO A 84 17.70 34.41 -6.53
C PRO A 84 16.22 34.06 -6.57
N LYS A 85 15.52 34.62 -7.56
CA LYS A 85 14.08 34.42 -7.75
C LYS A 85 13.79 34.13 -9.21
N VAL A 86 12.90 33.15 -9.46
CA VAL A 86 12.33 32.84 -10.78
C VAL A 86 10.82 32.95 -10.70
N GLY A 87 10.24 33.89 -11.43
CA GLY A 87 8.83 34.22 -11.31
C GLY A 87 8.46 34.59 -9.85
N ARG A 88 7.61 33.81 -9.21
CA ARG A 88 7.24 33.98 -7.80
C ARG A 88 8.13 33.22 -6.81
N GLN A 89 8.91 32.26 -7.30
CA GLN A 89 9.67 31.33 -6.46
C GLN A 89 11.05 31.89 -6.10
N PHE A 90 11.34 32.05 -4.81
CA PHE A 90 12.71 32.23 -4.31
C PHE A 90 13.44 30.90 -4.41
N ILE A 91 14.75 30.96 -4.65
CA ILE A 91 15.60 29.76 -4.82
C ILE A 91 16.67 29.75 -3.73
N GLN A 92 16.88 28.56 -3.16
CA GLN A 92 18.03 28.28 -2.33
C GLN A 92 18.60 26.91 -2.68
N THR A 93 19.92 26.77 -2.64
CA THR A 93 20.58 25.51 -2.96
C THR A 93 21.43 25.04 -1.79
N VAL A 94 21.42 23.74 -1.55
CA VAL A 94 22.31 23.09 -0.58
C VAL A 94 23.22 22.14 -1.34
N ALA A 95 24.53 22.41 -1.31
CA ALA A 95 25.55 21.60 -1.97
C ALA A 95 26.26 20.69 -0.97
N VAL A 96 26.64 19.49 -1.42
CA VAL A 96 27.48 18.55 -0.68
C VAL A 96 28.94 18.78 -1.07
N GLU A 97 29.80 19.14 -0.10
CA GLU A 97 31.22 19.44 -0.33
C GLU A 97 32.19 18.46 0.36
N GLY A 98 31.72 17.69 1.35
CA GLY A 98 32.51 16.69 2.06
C GLY A 98 31.75 15.39 2.25
N PHE A 99 32.46 14.26 2.28
CA PHE A 99 31.92 12.92 2.35
C PHE A 99 32.35 12.22 3.63
N PRO A 100 31.52 11.31 4.19
CA PRO A 100 31.92 10.47 5.31
C PRO A 100 33.04 9.51 4.90
N LEU A 101 33.76 8.97 5.87
CA LEU A 101 34.80 7.95 5.65
C LEU A 101 34.26 6.66 5.06
N GLU A 102 33.02 6.31 5.42
CA GLU A 102 32.31 5.13 4.93
C GLU A 102 30.92 5.53 4.39
N SER A 103 30.50 4.91 3.31
CA SER A 103 29.17 5.09 2.75
C SER A 103 28.45 3.75 2.67
N THR A 104 27.13 3.80 2.65
CA THR A 104 26.26 2.64 2.50
C THR A 104 25.24 2.90 1.40
N PRO A 105 24.81 1.87 0.66
CA PRO A 105 23.81 2.01 -0.40
C PRO A 105 22.58 2.78 0.05
N GLY A 106 22.25 3.87 -0.64
CA GLY A 106 21.09 4.70 -0.36
C GLY A 106 21.22 5.60 0.87
N ILE A 107 22.43 5.94 1.31
CA ILE A 107 22.69 6.77 2.51
C ILE A 107 21.91 8.10 2.49
N LEU A 108 21.73 8.72 1.32
CA LEU A 108 20.99 9.97 1.16
C LEU A 108 19.46 9.79 1.06
N THR A 109 18.94 8.56 1.17
CA THR A 109 17.48 8.29 1.18
C THR A 109 16.78 8.96 2.36
N ALA A 110 17.50 9.27 3.44
CA ALA A 110 17.00 10.03 4.59
C ALA A 110 16.48 11.44 4.21
N LEU A 111 16.91 12.01 3.07
CA LEU A 111 16.34 13.26 2.57
C LEU A 111 14.84 13.15 2.24
N GLY A 112 14.35 11.96 1.92
CA GLY A 112 12.92 11.69 1.69
C GLY A 112 12.05 11.84 2.94
N GLU A 113 12.62 11.95 4.12
CA GLU A 113 11.91 12.15 5.40
C GLU A 113 11.66 13.62 5.74
N LEU A 114 12.22 14.54 4.96
CA LEU A 114 12.10 15.96 5.24
C LEU A 114 10.70 16.50 4.87
N PRO A 115 10.07 17.31 5.71
CA PRO A 115 8.75 17.89 5.47
C PRO A 115 8.83 19.14 4.56
N CYS A 116 9.56 19.05 3.46
CA CYS A 116 9.70 20.15 2.50
C CYS A 116 9.81 19.62 1.07
N GLU A 117 9.39 20.44 0.12
CA GLU A 117 9.56 20.15 -1.30
C GLU A 117 10.98 20.52 -1.75
N TYR A 118 11.63 19.62 -2.46
CA TYR A 118 12.95 19.86 -3.01
C TYR A 118 13.15 19.05 -4.30
N ARG A 119 14.10 19.50 -5.11
CA ARG A 119 14.63 18.75 -6.24
C ARG A 119 16.11 18.42 -5.96
N TRP A 120 16.46 17.15 -5.95
CA TRP A 120 17.82 16.70 -5.80
C TRP A 120 18.43 16.39 -7.14
N SER A 121 19.56 17.05 -7.48
CA SER A 121 20.32 16.86 -8.70
C SER A 121 21.67 16.24 -8.37
N SER A 122 21.99 15.14 -9.05
CA SER A 122 23.30 14.50 -9.02
C SER A 122 23.91 14.52 -10.43
N ARG A 123 25.14 14.97 -10.53
CA ARG A 123 25.92 14.98 -11.77
C ARG A 123 27.24 14.25 -11.55
N PHE A 124 27.58 13.35 -12.46
CA PHE A 124 28.86 12.66 -12.46
C PHE A 124 29.51 12.80 -13.83
N ILE A 125 30.74 13.38 -13.86
CA ILE A 125 31.54 13.56 -15.07
C ILE A 125 32.65 12.53 -15.02
N PHE A 126 32.55 11.50 -15.87
CA PHE A 126 33.56 10.43 -15.96
C PHE A 126 34.91 10.96 -16.43
N MET A 127 35.97 10.42 -15.86
CA MET A 127 37.36 10.65 -16.28
C MET A 127 37.87 9.45 -17.07
N ASP A 128 38.74 9.72 -18.05
CA ASP A 128 39.51 8.66 -18.67
C ASP A 128 40.46 8.01 -17.65
N THR A 129 40.73 6.71 -17.80
CA THR A 129 41.60 5.95 -16.90
C THR A 129 42.95 6.62 -16.71
N HIS A 130 43.54 7.11 -17.78
CA HIS A 130 44.83 7.80 -17.75
C HIS A 130 44.80 9.12 -16.98
N GLU A 131 43.73 9.90 -17.14
CA GLU A 131 43.52 11.16 -16.41
C GLU A 131 43.30 10.88 -14.92
N ALA A 132 42.47 9.88 -14.59
CA ALA A 132 42.18 9.46 -13.23
C ALA A 132 43.44 9.01 -12.48
N VAL A 133 44.28 8.15 -13.10
CA VAL A 133 45.54 7.69 -12.53
C VAL A 133 46.50 8.86 -12.31
N ASN A 134 46.63 9.78 -13.28
CA ASN A 134 47.48 10.99 -13.14
C ASN A 134 47.02 11.88 -11.98
N HIS A 135 45.72 12.03 -11.79
CA HIS A 135 45.14 12.82 -10.71
C HIS A 135 45.43 12.19 -9.34
N LEU A 136 45.19 10.88 -9.21
CA LEU A 136 45.46 10.12 -7.99
C LEU A 136 46.95 10.07 -7.67
N ASP A 137 47.82 9.97 -8.69
CA ASP A 137 49.27 9.98 -8.51
C ASP A 137 49.78 11.35 -8.00
N LYS A 138 49.21 12.48 -8.49
CA LYS A 138 49.49 13.80 -7.93
C LYS A 138 49.10 13.91 -6.47
N PHE A 139 47.96 13.32 -6.10
CA PHE A 139 47.46 13.27 -4.72
C PHE A 139 48.39 12.43 -3.86
N ARG A 140 48.75 11.21 -4.29
CA ARG A 140 49.72 10.33 -3.64
C ARG A 140 51.05 11.02 -3.40
N LYS A 141 51.62 11.71 -4.41
CA LYS A 141 52.89 12.46 -4.31
C LYS A 141 52.79 13.57 -3.26
N LYS A 142 51.68 14.31 -3.23
CA LYS A 142 51.44 15.37 -2.24
C LYS A 142 51.43 14.84 -0.80
N TRP A 143 50.78 13.71 -0.56
CA TRP A 143 50.74 13.09 0.77
C TRP A 143 52.07 12.40 1.13
N ARG A 144 52.76 11.81 0.17
CA ARG A 144 54.09 11.21 0.37
C ARG A 144 55.11 12.24 0.85
N GLN A 145 55.00 13.50 0.40
CA GLN A 145 55.84 14.61 0.86
C GLN A 145 55.51 15.00 2.34
N LYS A 146 54.32 14.72 2.82
CA LYS A 146 53.93 15.00 4.21
C LYS A 146 54.32 13.89 5.20
N VAL A 147 54.61 12.68 4.72
CA VAL A 147 54.97 11.53 5.56
C VAL A 147 56.17 11.81 6.43
N ARG A 148 57.09 12.63 5.93
CA ARG A 148 58.29 13.08 6.68
C ARG A 148 58.35 14.58 6.70
N GLY A 149 58.75 15.15 7.84
CA GLY A 149 58.89 16.58 8.01
C GLY A 149 59.86 17.21 6.96
N PHE A 150 59.65 18.49 6.66
CA PHE A 150 60.44 19.23 5.65
C PHE A 150 61.94 19.13 5.88
N PHE A 151 62.40 19.13 7.14
CA PHE A 151 63.82 19.03 7.50
C PHE A 151 64.43 17.65 7.17
N ASP A 152 63.69 16.56 7.36
CA ASP A 152 64.17 15.21 6.99
C ASP A 152 64.28 15.02 5.49
N GLN A 153 63.45 15.70 4.69
CA GLN A 153 63.50 15.65 3.23
C GLN A 153 64.68 16.48 2.69
N VAL A 154 64.97 17.62 3.31
CA VAL A 154 66.07 18.51 2.87
C VAL A 154 67.44 17.94 3.27
N PHE A 155 67.55 17.31 4.44
CA PHE A 155 68.82 16.80 4.97
C PHE A 155 69.00 15.29 4.78
N ASN A 156 68.07 14.60 4.13
CA ASN A 156 68.08 13.16 3.87
C ASN A 156 68.31 12.29 5.15
N THR A 157 67.79 12.75 6.29
CA THR A 157 67.84 12.07 7.59
C THR A 157 66.60 11.21 7.78
N ASN A 158 66.78 10.04 8.41
CA ASN A 158 65.69 9.09 8.70
C ASN A 158 65.19 9.18 10.18
N ALA A 159 65.41 10.30 10.86
CA ALA A 159 65.28 10.41 12.32
C ALA A 159 64.02 11.12 12.82
N GLY A 160 63.19 11.68 11.93
CA GLY A 160 61.95 12.43 12.33
C GLY A 160 60.74 11.52 12.53
N PRO A 161 59.72 11.98 13.29
CA PRO A 161 58.47 11.25 13.46
C PRO A 161 57.75 11.07 12.12
N ILE A 162 57.27 9.86 11.89
CA ILE A 162 56.46 9.53 10.71
C ILE A 162 55.02 9.95 10.97
N ASP A 163 54.46 10.77 10.06
CA ASP A 163 53.05 11.09 10.07
C ASP A 163 52.23 9.86 9.59
N GLN A 164 51.59 9.20 10.52
CA GLN A 164 50.79 8.00 10.26
C GLN A 164 49.59 8.29 9.37
N ASP A 165 48.94 9.42 9.53
CA ASP A 165 47.78 9.81 8.71
C ASP A 165 48.21 10.02 7.24
N ALA A 166 49.37 10.63 7.03
CA ALA A 166 49.92 10.78 5.70
C ALA A 166 50.31 9.44 5.05
N LEU A 167 50.79 8.47 5.83
CA LEU A 167 51.05 7.10 5.36
C LEU A 167 49.75 6.39 4.91
N TRP A 168 48.71 6.51 5.68
CA TRP A 168 47.39 5.93 5.35
C TRP A 168 46.83 6.53 4.06
N MET A 169 46.94 7.85 3.88
CA MET A 169 46.48 8.52 2.67
C MET A 169 47.31 8.15 1.42
N VAL A 170 48.59 7.80 1.57
CA VAL A 170 49.41 7.26 0.48
C VAL A 170 48.95 5.84 0.12
N ALA A 171 48.69 4.98 1.09
CA ALA A 171 48.23 3.60 0.87
C ALA A 171 46.86 3.59 0.20
N ASP A 172 45.95 4.45 0.66
CA ASP A 172 44.62 4.62 0.07
C ASP A 172 44.69 5.08 -1.39
N ALA A 173 45.54 6.06 -1.70
CA ALA A 173 45.76 6.50 -3.07
C ALA A 173 46.36 5.39 -3.96
N GLU A 174 47.25 4.55 -3.44
CA GLU A 174 47.80 3.39 -4.16
C GLU A 174 46.74 2.32 -4.44
N ALA A 175 45.88 2.02 -3.47
CA ALA A 175 44.75 1.13 -3.66
C ALA A 175 43.77 1.65 -4.71
N ALA A 176 43.42 2.94 -4.67
CA ALA A 176 42.56 3.58 -5.66
C ALA A 176 43.15 3.55 -7.08
N ILE A 177 44.46 3.74 -7.23
CA ILE A 177 45.15 3.61 -8.53
C ILE A 177 45.07 2.16 -9.04
N ALA A 178 45.23 1.16 -8.18
CA ALA A 178 45.15 -0.25 -8.55
C ALA A 178 43.72 -0.63 -8.99
N GLU A 179 42.69 -0.15 -8.30
CA GLU A 179 41.28 -0.36 -8.65
C GLU A 179 40.91 0.25 -10.01
N VAL A 180 41.38 1.47 -10.30
CA VAL A 180 41.17 2.13 -11.59
C VAL A 180 41.88 1.39 -12.73
N ASN A 181 43.14 0.96 -12.51
CA ASN A 181 43.92 0.22 -13.51
C ASN A 181 43.34 -1.17 -13.79
N SER A 182 42.72 -1.80 -12.80
CA SER A 182 42.04 -3.10 -12.97
C SER A 182 40.70 -2.98 -13.72
N GLY A 183 40.18 -1.75 -13.91
CA GLY A 183 38.88 -1.51 -14.52
C GLY A 183 37.68 -1.82 -13.61
N MET A 184 37.90 -2.12 -12.31
CA MET A 184 36.81 -2.40 -11.34
C MET A 184 35.99 -1.15 -11.05
N VAL A 185 36.60 0.04 -11.07
CA VAL A 185 35.95 1.33 -10.87
C VAL A 185 36.37 2.34 -11.89
N ALA A 186 35.50 3.30 -12.19
CA ALA A 186 35.83 4.53 -12.88
C ALA A 186 35.83 5.70 -11.88
N GLN A 187 36.72 6.68 -12.12
CA GLN A 187 36.75 7.93 -11.36
C GLN A 187 35.98 9.02 -12.10
N GLY A 188 35.51 10.00 -11.38
CA GLY A 188 34.88 11.17 -11.98
C GLY A 188 34.62 12.29 -10.97
N TYR A 189 34.22 13.43 -11.52
CA TYR A 189 33.77 14.56 -10.70
C TYR A 189 32.29 14.43 -10.37
N TYR A 190 31.97 14.42 -9.09
CA TYR A 190 30.61 14.34 -8.58
C TYR A 190 30.14 15.69 -8.07
N THR A 191 28.93 16.07 -8.45
CA THR A 191 28.26 17.26 -7.93
C THR A 191 26.87 16.88 -7.45
N SER A 192 26.57 17.20 -6.21
CA SER A 192 25.26 16.96 -5.61
C SER A 192 24.69 18.26 -5.07
N VAL A 193 23.51 18.63 -5.56
CA VAL A 193 22.83 19.86 -5.18
C VAL A 193 21.36 19.58 -4.90
N VAL A 194 20.91 20.00 -3.73
CA VAL A 194 19.48 20.05 -3.39
C VAL A 194 18.97 21.46 -3.67
N VAL A 195 18.02 21.59 -4.56
CA VAL A 195 17.37 22.85 -4.95
C VAL A 195 16.02 22.96 -4.24
N LEU A 196 15.82 24.04 -3.51
CA LEU A 196 14.56 24.39 -2.85
C LEU A 196 14.00 25.65 -3.51
N MET A 197 12.70 25.65 -3.71
CA MET A 197 11.96 26.77 -4.32
C MET A 197 10.68 27.00 -3.51
N ASP A 198 10.42 28.26 -3.12
CA ASP A 198 9.24 28.64 -2.35
C ASP A 198 8.89 30.11 -2.58
N GLU A 199 7.59 30.45 -2.53
CA GLU A 199 7.13 31.85 -2.59
C GLU A 199 7.41 32.58 -1.28
N ASP A 200 7.47 31.86 -0.16
CA ASP A 200 7.80 32.41 1.18
C ASP A 200 9.28 32.21 1.48
N ARG A 201 10.01 33.32 1.54
CA ARG A 201 11.44 33.33 1.83
C ARG A 201 11.79 32.75 3.21
N THR A 202 10.98 32.99 4.23
CA THR A 202 11.22 32.51 5.59
C THR A 202 11.08 30.98 5.67
N ARG A 203 10.07 30.45 5.00
CA ARG A 203 9.86 28.99 4.87
C ARG A 203 11.00 28.35 4.08
N LEU A 204 11.43 28.98 3.00
CA LEU A 204 12.56 28.54 2.19
C LEU A 204 13.85 28.42 3.00
N GLU A 205 14.20 29.47 3.76
CA GLU A 205 15.41 29.49 4.61
C GLU A 205 15.33 28.41 5.71
N THR A 206 14.16 28.20 6.29
CA THR A 206 13.94 27.14 7.29
C THR A 206 14.14 25.76 6.68
N SER A 207 13.57 25.51 5.51
CA SER A 207 13.71 24.24 4.77
C SER A 207 15.17 23.99 4.37
N ALA A 208 15.89 25.01 3.93
CA ALA A 208 17.30 24.89 3.57
C ALA A 208 18.18 24.46 4.77
N ARG A 209 17.93 25.04 5.94
CA ARG A 209 18.62 24.64 7.19
C ARG A 209 18.26 23.21 7.62
N GLN A 210 17.02 22.77 7.40
CA GLN A 210 16.63 21.39 7.68
C GLN A 210 17.35 20.40 6.77
N VAL A 211 17.46 20.70 5.46
CA VAL A 211 18.19 19.89 4.50
C VAL A 211 19.68 19.83 4.85
N GLU A 212 20.33 20.97 5.10
CA GLU A 212 21.73 21.05 5.51
C GLU A 212 21.99 20.20 6.77
N LYS A 213 21.17 20.36 7.78
CA LYS A 213 21.27 19.60 9.03
C LYS A 213 21.06 18.09 8.83
N ALA A 214 20.13 17.69 7.95
CA ALA A 214 19.90 16.28 7.65
C ALA A 214 21.11 15.64 6.95
N ILE A 215 21.70 16.32 5.98
CA ILE A 215 22.89 15.85 5.27
C ILE A 215 24.09 15.77 6.22
N ASN A 216 24.30 16.80 7.05
CA ASN A 216 25.39 16.83 8.03
C ASN A 216 25.28 15.70 9.08
N ARG A 217 24.06 15.31 9.48
CA ARG A 217 23.84 14.18 10.40
C ARG A 217 24.26 12.83 9.83
N LEU A 218 24.31 12.70 8.50
CA LEU A 218 24.78 11.49 7.82
C LEU A 218 26.30 11.45 7.65
N GLY A 219 27.03 12.42 8.23
CA GLY A 219 28.49 12.50 8.16
C GLY A 219 29.03 13.23 6.93
N PHE A 220 28.16 13.81 6.12
CA PHE A 220 28.59 14.69 5.02
C PHE A 220 28.87 16.10 5.53
N ALA A 221 29.60 16.90 4.74
CA ALA A 221 29.64 18.34 4.90
C ALA A 221 28.72 18.98 3.85
N ALA A 222 27.61 19.55 4.30
CA ALA A 222 26.68 20.28 3.45
C ALA A 222 26.79 21.78 3.69
N ARG A 223 26.50 22.55 2.65
CA ARG A 223 26.54 24.01 2.69
C ARG A 223 25.36 24.60 1.95
N ILE A 224 24.68 25.54 2.61
CA ILE A 224 23.74 26.42 1.94
C ILE A 224 24.56 27.41 1.08
N GLU A 225 24.38 27.38 -0.22
CA GLU A 225 25.07 28.30 -1.12
C GLU A 225 24.51 29.72 -1.00
N THR A 226 25.38 30.69 -1.19
CA THR A 226 25.04 32.12 -1.14
C THR A 226 25.42 32.81 -2.47
N VAL A 227 26.69 33.10 -2.67
CA VAL A 227 27.18 33.71 -3.90
C VAL A 227 27.01 32.76 -5.10
N ASN A 228 27.21 31.46 -4.89
CA ASN A 228 27.11 30.42 -5.91
C ASN A 228 25.71 29.83 -6.06
N THR A 229 24.68 30.35 -5.39
CA THR A 229 23.32 29.81 -5.47
C THR A 229 22.84 29.73 -6.92
N MET A 230 23.09 30.77 -7.70
CA MET A 230 22.67 30.83 -9.10
C MET A 230 23.38 29.79 -9.95
N ASP A 231 24.71 29.67 -9.80
CA ASP A 231 25.51 28.69 -10.55
C ASP A 231 25.14 27.25 -10.17
N ALA A 232 24.89 27.00 -8.86
CA ALA A 232 24.44 25.70 -8.39
C ALA A 232 23.04 25.35 -8.93
N TYR A 233 22.13 26.32 -8.97
CA TYR A 233 20.80 26.15 -9.56
C TYR A 233 20.91 25.88 -11.07
N MET A 234 21.62 26.70 -11.85
CA MET A 234 21.82 26.52 -13.29
C MET A 234 22.45 25.15 -13.58
N GLY A 235 23.51 24.81 -12.85
CA GLY A 235 24.19 23.53 -12.96
C GLY A 235 23.33 22.32 -12.62
N SER A 236 22.22 22.49 -11.90
CA SER A 236 21.26 21.44 -11.56
C SER A 236 20.18 21.20 -12.62
N LEU A 237 20.08 22.09 -13.63
CA LEU A 237 19.08 21.96 -14.67
C LEU A 237 19.43 20.82 -15.64
N PRO A 238 18.45 20.02 -16.06
CA PRO A 238 18.69 18.94 -17.01
C PRO A 238 19.22 19.46 -18.35
N GLY A 239 20.31 18.83 -18.85
CA GLY A 239 20.95 19.22 -20.10
C GLY A 239 21.90 20.39 -19.99
N HIS A 240 21.96 21.10 -18.86
CA HIS A 240 22.92 22.19 -18.65
C HIS A 240 24.33 21.63 -18.42
N GLY A 241 25.36 22.14 -19.13
CA GLY A 241 26.70 21.57 -19.12
C GLY A 241 27.82 22.51 -18.67
N VAL A 242 27.50 23.77 -18.33
CA VAL A 242 28.52 24.80 -18.08
C VAL A 242 28.86 24.91 -16.60
N GLU A 243 27.92 25.32 -15.77
CA GLU A 243 28.16 25.50 -14.34
C GLU A 243 28.24 24.14 -13.64
N ASN A 244 29.24 23.98 -12.79
CA ASN A 244 29.47 22.77 -12.01
C ASN A 244 30.16 23.12 -10.69
N VAL A 245 29.38 23.52 -9.71
CA VAL A 245 29.85 23.97 -8.40
C VAL A 245 30.12 22.79 -7.49
N ARG A 246 31.21 22.82 -6.71
CA ARG A 246 31.56 21.76 -5.76
C ARG A 246 31.66 20.38 -6.40
N ARG A 247 32.76 20.13 -7.11
CA ARG A 247 33.01 18.89 -7.87
C ARG A 247 34.14 18.03 -7.27
N PRO A 248 33.92 17.39 -6.09
CA PRO A 248 34.89 16.45 -5.54
C PRO A 248 35.10 15.25 -6.47
N LEU A 249 36.27 14.64 -6.37
CA LEU A 249 36.58 13.40 -7.06
C LEU A 249 35.96 12.21 -6.31
N LEU A 250 35.29 11.32 -7.03
CA LEU A 250 34.60 10.16 -6.47
C LEU A 250 34.74 8.96 -7.41
N ASN A 251 34.78 7.75 -6.89
CA ASN A 251 34.70 6.54 -7.70
C ASN A 251 33.25 6.06 -7.89
N THR A 252 33.03 5.18 -8.85
CA THR A 252 31.70 4.67 -9.20
C THR A 252 31.07 3.78 -8.13
N MET A 253 31.85 3.14 -7.26
CA MET A 253 31.33 2.37 -6.13
C MET A 253 30.68 3.30 -5.08
N ASN A 254 31.40 4.35 -4.69
CA ASN A 254 30.84 5.38 -3.80
C ASN A 254 29.66 6.13 -4.44
N LEU A 255 29.72 6.39 -5.76
CA LEU A 255 28.59 6.97 -6.49
C LEU A 255 27.33 6.10 -6.35
N ALA A 256 27.46 4.78 -6.44
CA ALA A 256 26.34 3.85 -6.30
C ALA A 256 25.65 3.97 -4.93
N ASP A 257 26.39 4.23 -3.86
CA ASP A 257 25.84 4.46 -2.52
C ASP A 257 25.07 5.78 -2.41
N LEU A 258 25.44 6.78 -3.20
CA LEU A 258 24.83 8.12 -3.19
C LEU A 258 23.58 8.23 -4.07
N LEU A 259 23.39 7.29 -5.00
CA LEU A 259 22.20 7.29 -5.85
C LEU A 259 20.94 6.86 -5.06
N PRO A 260 19.77 7.41 -5.41
CA PRO A 260 18.53 6.96 -4.81
C PRO A 260 18.25 5.51 -5.21
N THR A 261 18.23 4.59 -4.24
CA THR A 261 17.94 3.18 -4.45
C THR A 261 16.45 2.86 -4.28
N SER A 262 15.66 3.80 -3.78
CA SER A 262 14.20 3.68 -3.69
C SER A 262 13.55 4.07 -5.00
N THR A 263 12.75 3.17 -5.57
CA THR A 263 11.90 3.51 -6.72
C THR A 263 10.72 4.35 -6.25
N ILE A 264 10.48 5.49 -6.90
CA ILE A 264 9.26 6.28 -6.70
C ILE A 264 8.12 5.59 -7.48
N TRP A 265 7.70 4.41 -7.00
CA TRP A 265 6.53 3.77 -7.54
C TRP A 265 5.28 4.40 -6.93
N THR A 266 4.50 5.10 -7.75
CA THR A 266 3.32 5.84 -7.33
C THR A 266 2.01 5.04 -7.43
N GLY A 267 2.09 3.76 -7.78
CA GLY A 267 0.93 2.93 -8.08
C GLY A 267 0.37 3.19 -9.50
N LYS A 268 -0.63 2.42 -9.89
CA LYS A 268 -1.30 2.60 -11.18
C LYS A 268 -2.37 3.70 -11.09
N ASN A 269 -2.49 4.52 -12.14
CA ASN A 269 -3.44 5.63 -12.22
C ASN A 269 -4.90 5.17 -12.28
N THR A 270 -5.14 3.93 -12.71
CA THR A 270 -6.46 3.32 -12.85
C THR A 270 -6.49 1.96 -12.13
N ALA A 271 -7.68 1.52 -11.77
CA ALA A 271 -7.89 0.17 -11.25
C ALA A 271 -7.51 -0.86 -12.32
N PRO A 272 -6.64 -1.84 -12.01
CA PRO A 272 -6.13 -2.78 -13.01
C PRO A 272 -7.09 -3.92 -13.34
N CYS A 273 -8.24 -4.02 -12.69
CA CYS A 273 -9.22 -5.08 -12.90
C CYS A 273 -9.92 -4.91 -14.27
N PRO A 274 -9.83 -5.89 -15.18
CA PRO A 274 -10.47 -5.81 -16.49
C PRO A 274 -12.00 -5.92 -16.43
N MET A 275 -12.57 -6.39 -15.32
CA MET A 275 -14.01 -6.48 -15.10
C MET A 275 -14.62 -5.20 -14.55
N TYR A 276 -13.79 -4.20 -14.22
CA TYR A 276 -14.26 -2.87 -13.84
C TYR A 276 -14.43 -1.98 -15.08
N PRO A 277 -15.22 -0.91 -15.00
CA PRO A 277 -15.36 0.01 -16.12
C PRO A 277 -14.00 0.53 -16.61
N PRO A 278 -13.85 0.80 -17.92
CA PRO A 278 -12.64 1.39 -18.47
C PRO A 278 -12.29 2.70 -17.71
N ASN A 279 -11.00 2.87 -17.41
CA ASN A 279 -10.51 4.03 -16.65
C ASN A 279 -11.08 4.20 -15.23
N ALA A 280 -11.59 3.11 -14.62
CA ALA A 280 -11.99 3.15 -13.23
C ALA A 280 -10.85 3.71 -12.34
N PRO A 281 -11.12 4.60 -11.39
CA PRO A 281 -10.08 5.25 -10.59
C PRO A 281 -9.36 4.22 -9.70
N PRO A 282 -8.14 4.53 -9.22
CA PRO A 282 -7.50 3.70 -8.21
C PRO A 282 -8.35 3.64 -6.95
N LEU A 283 -8.24 2.55 -6.21
CA LEU A 283 -9.06 2.33 -5.01
C LEU A 283 -8.90 3.46 -4.00
N MET A 284 -7.67 3.92 -3.77
CA MET A 284 -7.40 4.93 -2.75
C MET A 284 -6.15 5.73 -3.09
N GLN A 285 -6.17 7.02 -2.73
CA GLN A 285 -4.98 7.87 -2.71
C GLN A 285 -4.37 7.82 -1.31
N CYS A 286 -3.09 7.52 -1.24
CA CYS A 286 -2.32 7.50 -0.01
C CYS A 286 -1.10 8.40 -0.17
N VAL A 287 -0.49 8.80 0.93
CA VAL A 287 0.78 9.51 0.92
C VAL A 287 1.92 8.58 1.30
N THR A 288 3.15 9.01 1.04
CA THR A 288 4.34 8.32 1.49
C THR A 288 5.23 9.30 2.25
N HIS A 289 6.27 8.81 2.89
CA HIS A 289 7.30 9.67 3.46
C HIS A 289 7.81 10.63 2.37
N GLY A 290 7.94 11.91 2.70
CA GLY A 290 8.25 12.95 1.72
C GLY A 290 7.06 13.43 0.88
N ALA A 291 5.82 13.16 1.33
CA ALA A 291 4.56 13.64 0.72
C ALA A 291 4.35 13.25 -0.75
N THR A 292 5.04 12.23 -1.25
CA THR A 292 4.79 11.71 -2.61
C THR A 292 3.47 10.90 -2.64
N PRO A 293 2.60 11.08 -3.65
CA PRO A 293 1.35 10.33 -3.72
C PRO A 293 1.60 8.84 -4.00
N PHE A 294 0.76 7.99 -3.42
CA PHE A 294 0.70 6.57 -3.74
C PHE A 294 -0.75 6.15 -4.04
N ARG A 295 -0.97 5.54 -5.19
CA ARG A 295 -2.28 5.06 -5.65
C ARG A 295 -2.39 3.58 -5.34
N LEU A 296 -3.12 3.27 -4.27
CA LEU A 296 -3.33 1.90 -3.83
C LEU A 296 -4.41 1.24 -4.68
N ASN A 297 -4.11 0.03 -5.15
CA ASN A 297 -5.03 -0.90 -5.77
C ASN A 297 -4.83 -2.28 -5.15
N LEU A 298 -5.90 -3.07 -5.00
CA LEU A 298 -5.82 -4.45 -4.50
C LEU A 298 -5.62 -5.45 -5.64
N HIS A 299 -6.06 -5.12 -6.83
CA HIS A 299 -5.99 -6.01 -7.98
C HIS A 299 -4.62 -6.02 -8.66
N VAL A 300 -4.21 -7.22 -9.07
CA VAL A 300 -3.18 -7.47 -10.08
C VAL A 300 -3.89 -8.18 -11.23
N ARG A 301 -4.10 -7.48 -12.34
CA ARG A 301 -5.00 -7.92 -13.42
C ARG A 301 -6.42 -8.18 -12.88
N ASP A 302 -6.96 -9.39 -13.05
CA ASP A 302 -8.28 -9.83 -12.57
C ASP A 302 -8.26 -10.44 -11.15
N LEU A 303 -7.06 -10.62 -10.56
CA LEU A 303 -6.92 -11.18 -9.22
C LEU A 303 -6.90 -10.05 -8.18
N GLY A 304 -7.98 -9.93 -7.40
CA GLY A 304 -8.15 -8.90 -6.38
C GLY A 304 -8.01 -9.39 -4.94
N HIS A 305 -7.88 -10.71 -4.72
CA HIS A 305 -7.76 -11.23 -3.36
C HIS A 305 -6.56 -10.62 -2.65
N ALA A 306 -6.77 -10.20 -1.40
CA ALA A 306 -5.75 -9.52 -0.62
C ALA A 306 -5.70 -10.04 0.82
N PHE A 307 -4.52 -9.97 1.41
CA PHE A 307 -4.27 -10.39 2.77
C PHE A 307 -3.67 -9.24 3.57
N ILE A 308 -4.24 -8.95 4.75
CA ILE A 308 -3.77 -7.92 5.66
C ILE A 308 -3.29 -8.58 6.95
N PHE A 309 -2.06 -8.30 7.30
CA PHE A 309 -1.48 -8.77 8.56
C PHE A 309 -1.03 -7.59 9.43
N GLY A 310 -1.41 -7.63 10.71
CA GLY A 310 -0.92 -6.66 11.67
C GLY A 310 -1.27 -7.03 13.10
N PRO A 311 -0.33 -6.88 14.05
CA PRO A 311 -0.58 -7.15 15.46
C PRO A 311 -1.68 -6.26 16.03
N THR A 312 -2.23 -6.68 17.16
CA THR A 312 -3.26 -5.92 17.87
C THR A 312 -2.82 -4.47 18.11
N GLY A 313 -3.71 -3.52 17.86
CA GLY A 313 -3.44 -2.10 18.05
C GLY A 313 -2.62 -1.42 16.93
N SER A 314 -2.25 -2.13 15.86
CA SER A 314 -1.50 -1.58 14.73
C SER A 314 -2.33 -0.76 13.72
N GLY A 315 -3.67 -0.74 13.85
CA GLY A 315 -4.58 -0.01 12.95
C GLY A 315 -5.29 -0.88 11.91
N LYS A 316 -5.39 -2.19 12.13
CA LYS A 316 -6.01 -3.16 11.21
C LYS A 316 -7.47 -2.84 10.91
N SER A 317 -8.32 -2.67 11.92
CA SER A 317 -9.76 -2.41 11.75
C SER A 317 -10.03 -1.09 11.03
N THR A 318 -9.26 -0.02 11.36
CA THR A 318 -9.32 1.25 10.63
C THR A 318 -8.96 1.06 9.16
N LYS A 319 -7.93 0.23 8.86
CA LYS A 319 -7.54 -0.10 7.49
C LYS A 319 -8.64 -0.85 6.74
N LEU A 320 -9.28 -1.83 7.36
CA LEU A 320 -10.40 -2.56 6.76
C LEU A 320 -11.59 -1.63 6.52
N GLY A 321 -11.95 -0.80 7.49
CA GLY A 321 -13.04 0.17 7.37
C GLY A 321 -12.83 1.17 6.23
N ILE A 322 -11.64 1.75 6.11
CA ILE A 322 -11.36 2.68 5.01
C ILE A 322 -11.33 1.99 3.65
N LEU A 323 -10.84 0.77 3.54
CA LEU A 323 -10.92 -0.02 2.31
C LEU A 323 -12.36 -0.31 1.91
N ALA A 324 -13.20 -0.71 2.87
CA ALA A 324 -14.64 -0.93 2.64
C ALA A 324 -15.34 0.35 2.16
N ALA A 325 -15.07 1.50 2.81
CA ALA A 325 -15.61 2.79 2.41
C ALA A 325 -15.19 3.17 0.98
N GLN A 326 -13.91 2.99 0.64
CA GLN A 326 -13.36 3.37 -0.66
C GLN A 326 -13.78 2.43 -1.80
N LEU A 327 -14.05 1.15 -1.52
CA LEU A 327 -14.59 0.21 -2.51
C LEU A 327 -15.96 0.64 -3.05
N ARG A 328 -16.75 1.38 -2.27
CA ARG A 328 -18.06 1.94 -2.71
C ARG A 328 -17.97 2.91 -3.89
N ARG A 329 -16.76 3.40 -4.24
CA ARG A 329 -16.58 4.25 -5.45
C ARG A 329 -16.82 3.50 -6.76
N TYR A 330 -16.75 2.18 -6.74
CA TYR A 330 -17.03 1.38 -7.94
C TYR A 330 -18.53 1.10 -8.02
N MET A 331 -19.13 1.49 -9.15
CA MET A 331 -20.57 1.38 -9.36
C MET A 331 -21.06 -0.07 -9.21
N GLY A 332 -22.11 -0.29 -8.45
CA GLY A 332 -22.70 -1.61 -8.21
C GLY A 332 -21.88 -2.51 -7.28
N MET A 333 -20.87 -1.97 -6.57
CA MET A 333 -20.08 -2.73 -5.62
C MET A 333 -20.93 -3.27 -4.47
N SER A 334 -20.89 -4.58 -4.27
CA SER A 334 -21.47 -5.26 -3.13
C SER A 334 -20.39 -5.59 -2.09
N ILE A 335 -20.61 -5.20 -0.85
CA ILE A 335 -19.66 -5.37 0.26
C ILE A 335 -20.30 -6.20 1.37
N PHE A 336 -19.69 -7.35 1.65
CA PHE A 336 -20.09 -8.28 2.71
C PHE A 336 -18.93 -8.41 3.69
N ALA A 337 -19.10 -7.91 4.91
CA ALA A 337 -18.06 -7.91 5.92
C ALA A 337 -18.44 -8.78 7.11
N PHE A 338 -17.53 -9.68 7.50
CA PHE A 338 -17.58 -10.41 8.77
C PHE A 338 -16.65 -9.67 9.72
N ASP A 339 -17.23 -8.96 10.67
CA ASP A 339 -16.57 -8.07 11.61
C ASP A 339 -16.54 -8.70 13.02
N LYS A 340 -15.54 -8.33 13.80
CA LYS A 340 -15.43 -8.70 15.21
C LYS A 340 -15.17 -7.48 16.06
N GLY A 341 -16.04 -7.24 17.04
CA GLY A 341 -15.92 -6.12 17.97
C GLY A 341 -16.51 -4.81 17.45
N MET A 342 -17.52 -4.87 16.59
CA MET A 342 -18.31 -3.71 16.13
C MET A 342 -17.50 -2.63 15.39
N ALA A 343 -16.33 -2.97 14.85
CA ALA A 343 -15.42 -2.00 14.24
C ALA A 343 -15.99 -1.31 13.00
N MET A 344 -16.85 -2.02 12.25
CA MET A 344 -17.51 -1.48 11.05
C MET A 344 -18.90 -0.89 11.31
N TYR A 345 -19.40 -0.92 12.56
CA TYR A 345 -20.72 -0.40 12.90
C TYR A 345 -20.89 1.09 12.55
N PRO A 346 -19.96 2.01 12.93
CA PRO A 346 -20.11 3.43 12.62
C PRO A 346 -20.16 3.71 11.11
N LEU A 347 -19.38 2.96 10.33
CA LEU A 347 -19.40 3.06 8.88
C LEU A 347 -20.72 2.57 8.29
N ALA A 348 -21.20 1.41 8.72
CA ALA A 348 -22.49 0.85 8.29
C ALA A 348 -23.65 1.79 8.65
N ALA A 349 -23.65 2.35 9.87
CA ALA A 349 -24.64 3.32 10.32
C ALA A 349 -24.61 4.61 9.48
N GLY A 350 -23.42 5.11 9.13
CA GLY A 350 -23.27 6.26 8.25
C GLY A 350 -23.82 6.01 6.85
N ILE A 351 -23.53 4.84 6.26
CA ILE A 351 -24.09 4.42 4.97
C ILE A 351 -25.60 4.24 5.03
N ARG A 352 -26.13 3.70 6.12
CA ARG A 352 -27.56 3.56 6.36
C ARG A 352 -28.26 4.92 6.40
N ALA A 353 -27.64 5.91 7.03
CA ALA A 353 -28.15 7.28 7.06
C ALA A 353 -28.13 7.92 5.66
N GLU A 354 -27.01 7.81 4.94
CA GLU A 354 -26.87 8.32 3.56
C GLU A 354 -27.92 7.74 2.63
N THR A 355 -28.16 6.44 2.71
CA THR A 355 -29.06 5.70 1.79
C THR A 355 -30.51 5.61 2.31
N LYS A 356 -30.83 6.30 3.39
CA LYS A 356 -32.16 6.26 4.06
C LYS A 356 -32.65 4.82 4.31
N GLY A 357 -31.74 3.95 4.75
CA GLY A 357 -32.03 2.56 5.08
C GLY A 357 -31.95 1.54 3.92
N ALA A 358 -31.72 1.99 2.69
CA ALA A 358 -31.61 1.07 1.55
C ALA A 358 -30.34 0.20 1.60
N SER A 359 -29.27 0.71 2.19
CA SER A 359 -28.00 0.00 2.38
C SER A 359 -27.42 0.26 3.78
N GLY A 360 -26.26 -0.28 4.10
CA GLY A 360 -25.61 -0.11 5.40
C GLY A 360 -26.22 -1.00 6.49
N LYS A 361 -26.62 -2.22 6.13
CA LYS A 361 -27.17 -3.18 7.10
C LYS A 361 -26.08 -3.76 7.99
N HIS A 362 -26.39 -3.84 9.26
CA HIS A 362 -25.52 -4.42 10.27
C HIS A 362 -26.32 -5.42 11.10
N PHE A 363 -25.86 -6.66 11.15
CA PHE A 363 -26.50 -7.75 11.87
C PHE A 363 -25.56 -8.26 12.95
N THR A 364 -25.99 -8.24 14.20
CA THR A 364 -25.27 -8.87 15.31
C THR A 364 -25.74 -10.31 15.42
N VAL A 365 -24.96 -11.23 14.86
CA VAL A 365 -25.38 -12.63 14.72
C VAL A 365 -25.34 -13.34 16.08
N ALA A 366 -26.44 -14.00 16.45
CA ALA A 366 -26.61 -14.70 17.72
C ALA A 366 -26.65 -13.80 18.97
N ALA A 367 -26.93 -12.50 18.83
CA ALA A 367 -27.18 -11.63 19.97
C ALA A 367 -28.59 -11.84 20.53
N ASP A 368 -28.72 -11.79 21.86
CA ASP A 368 -29.99 -12.01 22.56
C ASP A 368 -31.08 -10.98 22.20
N ASP A 369 -30.66 -9.78 21.83
CA ASP A 369 -31.55 -8.65 21.53
C ASP A 369 -32.02 -8.59 20.06
N GLU A 370 -31.45 -9.37 19.16
CA GLU A 370 -31.81 -9.37 17.74
C GLU A 370 -32.69 -10.56 17.38
N LYS A 371 -33.82 -10.29 16.73
CA LYS A 371 -34.73 -11.31 16.17
C LYS A 371 -34.24 -11.80 14.79
N LEU A 372 -32.93 -11.95 14.61
CA LEU A 372 -32.35 -12.48 13.38
C LEU A 372 -32.47 -14.00 13.40
N ALA A 373 -33.27 -14.55 12.52
CA ALA A 373 -33.43 -15.99 12.38
C ALA A 373 -33.27 -16.39 10.91
N PHE A 374 -32.68 -17.54 10.66
CA PHE A 374 -32.38 -18.07 9.36
C PHE A 374 -33.18 -19.30 9.00
N CYS A 375 -33.45 -19.46 7.70
CA CYS A 375 -34.08 -20.64 7.11
C CYS A 375 -33.10 -21.33 6.13
N PRO A 376 -32.15 -22.15 6.63
CA PRO A 376 -31.11 -22.74 5.80
C PRO A 376 -31.61 -23.64 4.67
N LEU A 377 -32.76 -24.26 4.83
CA LEU A 377 -33.36 -25.13 3.83
C LEU A 377 -34.38 -24.42 2.92
N GLN A 378 -34.46 -23.08 2.95
CA GLN A 378 -35.41 -22.32 2.13
C GLN A 378 -35.25 -22.52 0.63
N PHE A 379 -34.05 -22.83 0.17
CA PHE A 379 -33.72 -23.03 -1.25
C PHE A 379 -33.50 -24.51 -1.55
N LEU A 380 -34.47 -25.17 -2.17
CA LEU A 380 -34.41 -26.58 -2.56
C LEU A 380 -34.82 -26.79 -4.04
N GLU A 381 -35.04 -25.73 -4.81
CA GLU A 381 -35.61 -25.79 -6.15
C GLU A 381 -34.67 -26.49 -7.14
N THR A 382 -33.38 -26.17 -7.11
CA THR A 382 -32.41 -26.74 -8.03
C THR A 382 -31.70 -27.97 -7.46
N LYS A 383 -31.16 -28.82 -8.35
CA LYS A 383 -30.31 -29.95 -7.91
C LYS A 383 -29.08 -29.47 -7.14
N GLY A 384 -28.52 -28.30 -7.51
CA GLY A 384 -27.40 -27.69 -6.79
C GLY A 384 -27.77 -27.23 -5.38
N ASP A 385 -28.96 -26.68 -5.18
CA ASP A 385 -29.45 -26.27 -3.85
C ASP A 385 -29.65 -27.49 -2.94
N ARG A 386 -30.25 -28.54 -3.46
CA ARG A 386 -30.43 -29.80 -2.71
C ARG A 386 -29.09 -30.46 -2.36
N ALA A 387 -28.14 -30.48 -3.29
CA ALA A 387 -26.80 -30.99 -3.01
C ALA A 387 -26.11 -30.19 -1.90
N TRP A 388 -26.21 -28.87 -1.93
CA TRP A 388 -25.69 -28.01 -0.87
C TRP A 388 -26.36 -28.30 0.48
N ALA A 389 -27.68 -28.44 0.50
CA ALA A 389 -28.43 -28.77 1.71
C ALA A 389 -27.96 -30.10 2.32
N MET A 390 -27.75 -31.13 1.48
CA MET A 390 -27.21 -32.43 1.93
C MET A 390 -25.82 -32.28 2.55
N GLU A 391 -24.92 -31.55 1.90
CA GLU A 391 -23.56 -31.31 2.40
C GLU A 391 -23.55 -30.49 3.70
N TRP A 392 -24.45 -29.52 3.81
CA TRP A 392 -24.61 -28.71 4.99
C TRP A 392 -25.10 -29.55 6.18
N ILE A 393 -26.10 -30.44 5.98
CA ILE A 393 -26.56 -31.41 7.00
C ILE A 393 -25.44 -32.38 7.37
N ASP A 394 -24.73 -32.96 6.40
CA ASP A 394 -23.56 -33.81 6.67
C ASP A 394 -22.50 -33.10 7.54
N THR A 395 -22.28 -31.83 7.31
CA THR A 395 -21.36 -31.02 8.13
C THR A 395 -21.87 -30.87 9.57
N ILE A 396 -23.15 -30.61 9.76
CA ILE A 396 -23.76 -30.56 11.10
C ILE A 396 -23.59 -31.91 11.82
N LEU A 397 -23.82 -33.01 11.14
CA LEU A 397 -23.68 -34.34 11.72
C LEU A 397 -22.24 -34.64 12.12
N ALA A 398 -21.28 -34.28 11.26
CA ALA A 398 -19.84 -34.41 11.56
C ALA A 398 -19.42 -33.56 12.78
N LEU A 399 -19.93 -32.35 12.93
CA LEU A 399 -19.72 -31.49 14.10
C LEU A 399 -20.28 -32.12 15.41
N ASN A 400 -21.30 -32.95 15.29
CA ASN A 400 -21.86 -33.73 16.37
C ASN A 400 -21.23 -35.14 16.52
N LYS A 401 -20.11 -35.39 15.84
CA LYS A 401 -19.38 -36.66 15.87
C LYS A 401 -20.17 -37.84 15.29
N VAL A 402 -21.09 -37.58 14.39
CA VAL A 402 -21.85 -38.58 13.64
C VAL A 402 -21.25 -38.70 12.25
N GLU A 403 -20.56 -39.82 11.98
CA GLU A 403 -20.04 -40.15 10.64
C GLU A 403 -21.16 -40.87 9.86
N THR A 404 -21.62 -40.25 8.77
CA THR A 404 -22.72 -40.77 7.97
C THR A 404 -22.31 -41.96 7.11
N THR A 405 -23.08 -43.04 7.21
CA THR A 405 -22.97 -44.20 6.31
C THR A 405 -23.63 -43.88 4.95
N PRO A 406 -23.32 -44.64 3.87
CA PRO A 406 -24.02 -44.49 2.59
C PRO A 406 -25.55 -44.59 2.67
N GLY A 407 -26.07 -45.45 3.58
CA GLY A 407 -27.51 -45.59 3.83
C GLY A 407 -28.11 -44.33 4.42
N GLN A 408 -27.47 -43.76 5.44
CA GLN A 408 -27.89 -42.51 6.09
C GLN A 408 -27.83 -41.31 5.12
N ARG A 409 -26.85 -41.25 4.25
CA ARG A 409 -26.80 -40.21 3.20
C ARG A 409 -27.94 -40.32 2.19
N ASN A 410 -28.34 -41.55 1.82
CA ASN A 410 -29.50 -41.74 0.97
C ASN A 410 -30.79 -41.31 1.68
N GLU A 411 -30.92 -41.57 2.99
CA GLU A 411 -32.05 -41.13 3.80
C GLU A 411 -32.12 -39.61 3.88
N ILE A 412 -30.99 -38.92 4.14
CA ILE A 412 -30.89 -37.45 4.12
C ILE A 412 -31.35 -36.91 2.75
N GLY A 413 -30.84 -37.51 1.65
CA GLY A 413 -31.24 -37.12 0.31
C GLY A 413 -32.74 -37.28 0.04
N SER A 414 -33.33 -38.37 0.49
CA SER A 414 -34.79 -38.65 0.39
C SER A 414 -35.61 -37.67 1.23
N ALA A 415 -35.15 -37.35 2.44
CA ALA A 415 -35.81 -36.38 3.31
C ALA A 415 -35.78 -34.95 2.70
N ILE A 416 -34.67 -34.53 2.12
CA ILE A 416 -34.57 -33.24 1.43
C ILE A 416 -35.47 -33.20 0.18
N MET A 417 -35.58 -34.29 -0.56
CA MET A 417 -36.55 -34.39 -1.66
C MET A 417 -37.99 -34.29 -1.18
N SER A 418 -38.33 -34.97 -0.10
CA SER A 418 -39.67 -34.91 0.50
C SER A 418 -40.02 -33.49 0.98
N LEU A 419 -39.06 -32.78 1.61
CA LEU A 419 -39.25 -31.37 1.98
C LEU A 419 -39.50 -30.49 0.73
N HIS A 420 -38.73 -30.70 -0.34
CA HIS A 420 -38.90 -29.95 -1.59
C HIS A 420 -40.32 -30.18 -2.17
N GLU A 421 -40.79 -31.42 -2.20
CA GLU A 421 -42.10 -31.79 -2.75
C GLU A 421 -43.26 -31.29 -1.87
N SER A 422 -43.11 -31.31 -0.53
CA SER A 422 -44.13 -30.84 0.42
C SER A 422 -44.16 -29.31 0.60
N GLY A 423 -43.10 -28.61 0.14
CA GLY A 423 -42.92 -27.18 0.37
C GLY A 423 -42.38 -26.85 1.76
N GLY A 424 -42.00 -27.83 2.57
CA GLY A 424 -41.34 -27.63 3.86
C GLY A 424 -39.95 -27.00 3.73
N ARG A 425 -39.52 -26.26 4.77
CA ARG A 425 -38.27 -25.48 4.74
C ARG A 425 -37.51 -25.43 6.05
N THR A 426 -38.09 -25.99 7.14
CA THR A 426 -37.50 -25.92 8.48
C THR A 426 -36.68 -27.15 8.82
N LEU A 427 -35.75 -27.04 9.77
CA LEU A 427 -35.02 -28.19 10.30
C LEU A 427 -35.93 -29.11 11.14
N SER A 428 -36.91 -28.53 11.80
CA SER A 428 -37.94 -29.32 12.52
C SER A 428 -38.71 -30.21 11.56
N GLU A 429 -39.18 -29.71 10.43
CA GLU A 429 -39.84 -30.51 9.39
C GLU A 429 -38.91 -31.57 8.82
N PHE A 430 -37.64 -31.21 8.55
CA PHE A 430 -36.62 -32.18 8.11
C PHE A 430 -36.47 -33.32 9.13
N SER A 431 -36.34 -32.98 10.43
CA SER A 431 -36.15 -33.95 11.50
C SER A 431 -37.30 -34.97 11.59
N VAL A 432 -38.54 -34.55 11.33
CA VAL A 432 -39.72 -35.45 11.31
C VAL A 432 -39.67 -36.45 10.16
N THR A 433 -39.02 -36.11 9.04
CA THR A 433 -38.91 -37.00 7.87
C THR A 433 -37.80 -38.05 8.01
N ILE A 434 -36.90 -37.90 8.95
CA ILE A 434 -35.75 -38.81 9.19
C ILE A 434 -36.17 -39.92 10.15
N GLN A 435 -35.85 -41.17 9.81
CA GLN A 435 -36.11 -42.34 10.65
C GLN A 435 -34.92 -42.69 11.55
N ASP A 436 -33.71 -42.42 11.09
CA ASP A 436 -32.50 -42.68 11.85
C ASP A 436 -32.41 -41.80 13.09
N GLU A 437 -32.33 -42.47 14.25
CA GLU A 437 -32.35 -41.82 15.59
C GLU A 437 -31.07 -40.99 15.81
N GLN A 438 -29.90 -41.44 15.32
CA GLN A 438 -28.65 -40.72 15.50
C GLN A 438 -28.63 -39.39 14.73
N ILE A 439 -29.22 -39.38 13.54
CA ILE A 439 -29.38 -38.15 12.76
C ILE A 439 -30.34 -37.18 13.46
N ARG A 440 -31.50 -37.69 13.91
CA ARG A 440 -32.47 -36.86 14.61
C ARG A 440 -31.90 -36.23 15.87
N ASP A 441 -31.22 -37.01 16.71
CA ASP A 441 -30.63 -36.51 17.95
C ASP A 441 -29.54 -35.46 17.69
N ALA A 442 -28.71 -35.65 16.65
CA ALA A 442 -27.68 -34.70 16.28
C ALA A 442 -28.25 -33.36 15.76
N ILE A 443 -29.39 -33.40 15.05
CA ILE A 443 -30.05 -32.21 14.49
C ILE A 443 -30.91 -31.49 15.52
N ARG A 444 -31.46 -32.18 16.51
CA ARG A 444 -32.42 -31.68 17.50
C ARG A 444 -32.00 -30.36 18.15
N GLN A 445 -30.71 -30.18 18.42
CA GLN A 445 -30.20 -28.93 19.02
C GLN A 445 -30.32 -27.70 18.10
N TYR A 446 -30.53 -27.89 16.80
CA TYR A 446 -30.71 -26.83 15.80
C TYR A 446 -32.18 -26.62 15.40
N THR A 447 -33.09 -27.48 15.89
CA THR A 447 -34.56 -27.37 15.71
C THR A 447 -35.15 -26.44 16.76
N VAL A 448 -36.43 -26.11 16.60
CA VAL A 448 -37.19 -25.22 17.51
C VAL A 448 -37.10 -25.65 18.99
N ASP A 449 -36.95 -26.93 19.26
CA ASP A 449 -36.79 -27.49 20.61
C ASP A 449 -35.37 -27.40 21.16
N GLY A 450 -34.41 -27.00 20.36
CA GLY A 450 -32.97 -26.97 20.70
C GLY A 450 -32.43 -25.57 20.95
N ALA A 451 -31.19 -25.53 21.45
CA ALA A 451 -30.54 -24.28 21.83
C ALA A 451 -30.34 -23.29 20.65
N MET A 452 -30.22 -23.78 19.41
CA MET A 452 -29.98 -22.96 18.22
C MET A 452 -31.20 -22.81 17.31
N GLY A 453 -32.34 -23.36 17.70
CA GLY A 453 -33.56 -23.31 16.90
C GLY A 453 -34.03 -21.87 16.64
N HIS A 454 -33.91 -21.02 17.64
CA HIS A 454 -34.24 -19.60 17.51
C HIS A 454 -33.43 -18.89 16.36
N LEU A 455 -32.27 -19.42 15.99
CA LEU A 455 -31.39 -18.85 14.96
C LEU A 455 -31.45 -19.58 13.61
N LEU A 456 -31.64 -20.93 13.62
CA LEU A 456 -31.50 -21.77 12.43
C LEU A 456 -32.77 -22.48 11.95
N ASP A 457 -33.89 -22.35 12.66
CA ASP A 457 -35.12 -23.07 12.35
C ASP A 457 -36.32 -22.14 12.12
N ALA A 458 -36.09 -21.05 11.41
CA ALA A 458 -37.16 -20.12 11.07
C ALA A 458 -37.95 -20.59 9.85
N GLU A 459 -39.25 -20.27 9.83
CA GLU A 459 -40.14 -20.51 8.68
C GLU A 459 -39.78 -19.57 7.51
N GLU A 460 -39.39 -18.32 7.82
CA GLU A 460 -38.94 -17.32 6.87
C GLU A 460 -37.56 -16.79 7.25
N ASP A 461 -36.72 -16.58 6.24
CA ASP A 461 -35.40 -16.06 6.46
C ASP A 461 -35.41 -14.55 6.73
N GLY A 462 -35.03 -14.17 7.93
CA GLY A 462 -34.91 -12.77 8.35
C GLY A 462 -33.73 -12.00 7.71
N LEU A 463 -32.85 -12.68 6.94
CA LEU A 463 -31.68 -12.05 6.35
C LEU A 463 -32.04 -11.34 5.04
N SER A 464 -31.92 -10.03 5.03
CA SER A 464 -32.01 -9.20 3.84
C SER A 464 -30.65 -8.57 3.54
N LEU A 465 -29.98 -9.01 2.48
CA LEU A 465 -28.72 -8.45 2.03
C LEU A 465 -28.93 -7.09 1.35
N SER A 466 -27.94 -6.22 1.46
CA SER A 466 -27.86 -4.94 0.74
C SER A 466 -26.45 -4.78 0.14
N ASP A 467 -26.23 -3.71 -0.60
CA ASP A 467 -24.92 -3.43 -1.21
C ASP A 467 -23.81 -3.27 -0.17
N PHE A 468 -24.14 -2.92 1.04
CA PHE A 468 -23.22 -2.90 2.18
C PHE A 468 -23.85 -3.63 3.36
N THR A 469 -23.34 -4.81 3.66
CA THR A 469 -23.86 -5.67 4.74
C THR A 469 -22.71 -6.11 5.64
N VAL A 470 -22.88 -5.89 6.94
CA VAL A 470 -21.93 -6.30 7.98
C VAL A 470 -22.56 -7.34 8.88
N PHE A 471 -21.84 -8.42 9.11
CA PHE A 471 -22.14 -9.47 10.07
C PHE A 471 -21.16 -9.35 11.24
N GLU A 472 -21.63 -8.88 12.39
CA GLU A 472 -20.90 -8.94 13.64
C GLU A 472 -20.98 -10.36 14.20
N ILE A 473 -19.84 -11.02 14.34
CA ILE A 473 -19.76 -12.46 14.63
C ILE A 473 -19.15 -12.78 16.00
N GLU A 474 -18.85 -11.80 16.85
CA GLU A 474 -18.19 -12.05 18.13
C GLU A 474 -19.04 -12.98 19.03
N GLU A 475 -20.33 -12.68 19.20
CA GLU A 475 -21.25 -13.49 20.00
C GLU A 475 -21.40 -14.91 19.41
N LEU A 476 -21.54 -15.01 18.09
CA LEU A 476 -21.61 -16.28 17.40
C LEU A 476 -20.35 -17.15 17.64
N MET A 477 -19.16 -16.55 17.56
CA MET A 477 -17.91 -17.29 17.77
C MET A 477 -17.73 -17.73 19.22
N ASN A 478 -18.27 -17.00 20.18
CA ASN A 478 -18.26 -17.36 21.60
C ASN A 478 -19.08 -18.63 21.92
N LEU A 479 -20.08 -18.96 21.07
CA LEU A 479 -20.86 -20.20 21.21
C LEU A 479 -20.04 -21.46 20.85
N GLY A 480 -18.89 -21.32 20.21
CA GLY A 480 -18.01 -22.41 19.77
C GLY A 480 -18.34 -22.96 18.39
N GLU A 481 -17.38 -23.73 17.84
CA GLU A 481 -17.39 -24.21 16.44
C GLU A 481 -18.68 -24.96 16.06
N LYS A 482 -19.18 -25.79 16.96
CA LYS A 482 -20.37 -26.61 16.74
C LYS A 482 -21.60 -25.78 16.33
N TYR A 483 -21.74 -24.59 16.87
CA TYR A 483 -22.85 -23.68 16.62
C TYR A 483 -22.54 -22.61 15.59
N ALA A 484 -21.32 -22.10 15.61
CA ALA A 484 -20.91 -21.03 14.70
C ALA A 484 -20.79 -21.49 13.24
N LEU A 485 -20.26 -22.70 13.02
CA LEU A 485 -19.97 -23.17 11.66
C LEU A 485 -21.22 -23.32 10.77
N PRO A 486 -22.33 -23.96 11.23
CA PRO A 486 -23.55 -24.05 10.43
C PRO A 486 -24.10 -22.70 10.00
N VAL A 487 -24.06 -21.72 10.90
CA VAL A 487 -24.50 -20.34 10.62
C VAL A 487 -23.60 -19.67 9.58
N LEU A 488 -22.29 -19.73 9.76
CA LEU A 488 -21.33 -19.14 8.83
C LEU A 488 -21.43 -19.74 7.43
N LEU A 489 -21.56 -21.06 7.32
CA LEU A 489 -21.74 -21.74 6.04
C LEU A 489 -23.04 -21.31 5.35
N TYR A 490 -24.10 -21.10 6.12
CA TYR A 490 -25.35 -20.57 5.58
C TYR A 490 -25.19 -19.12 5.09
N LEU A 491 -24.58 -18.23 5.89
CA LEU A 491 -24.31 -16.86 5.48
C LEU A 491 -23.47 -16.82 4.20
N PHE A 492 -22.48 -17.69 4.07
CA PHE A 492 -21.68 -17.81 2.85
C PHE A 492 -22.53 -18.23 1.67
N ARG A 493 -23.43 -19.19 1.83
CA ARG A 493 -24.37 -19.58 0.77
C ARG A 493 -25.24 -18.41 0.32
N ARG A 494 -25.73 -17.60 1.26
CA ARG A 494 -26.53 -16.41 0.95
C ARG A 494 -25.76 -15.38 0.15
N ILE A 495 -24.48 -15.15 0.50
CA ILE A 495 -23.59 -14.27 -0.25
C ILE A 495 -23.33 -14.84 -1.66
N GLU A 496 -22.97 -16.12 -1.79
CA GLU A 496 -22.75 -16.75 -3.10
C GLU A 496 -23.95 -16.58 -4.03
N ARG A 497 -25.16 -16.75 -3.51
CA ARG A 497 -26.39 -16.55 -4.29
C ARG A 497 -26.66 -15.10 -4.66
N ALA A 498 -26.10 -14.14 -3.94
CA ALA A 498 -26.21 -12.72 -4.26
C ALA A 498 -25.17 -12.24 -5.29
N LEU A 499 -24.21 -13.09 -5.67
CA LEU A 499 -23.18 -12.74 -6.66
C LEU A 499 -23.70 -13.06 -8.07
N HIS A 500 -23.95 -12.02 -8.86
CA HIS A 500 -24.45 -12.11 -10.24
C HIS A 500 -23.44 -11.56 -11.27
N GLY A 501 -22.16 -11.38 -10.87
CA GLY A 501 -21.09 -10.81 -11.71
C GLY A 501 -20.84 -9.32 -11.48
N GLN A 502 -21.62 -8.66 -10.61
CA GLN A 502 -21.31 -7.30 -10.14
C GLN A 502 -19.97 -7.30 -9.39
N PRO A 503 -19.28 -6.15 -9.33
CA PRO A 503 -18.12 -6.01 -8.45
C PRO A 503 -18.52 -6.32 -7.00
N ALA A 504 -17.78 -7.19 -6.33
CA ALA A 504 -18.09 -7.58 -4.97
C ALA A 504 -16.82 -7.78 -4.12
N VAL A 505 -16.95 -7.64 -2.81
CA VAL A 505 -15.91 -7.97 -1.84
C VAL A 505 -16.49 -8.72 -0.65
N ILE A 506 -15.79 -9.74 -0.21
CA ILE A 506 -16.01 -10.40 1.06
C ILE A 506 -14.84 -10.06 1.97
N ILE A 507 -15.12 -9.39 3.08
CA ILE A 507 -14.15 -8.98 4.08
C ILE A 507 -14.25 -9.94 5.27
N LEU A 508 -13.15 -10.60 5.60
CA LEU A 508 -13.06 -11.51 6.74
C LEU A 508 -12.07 -10.93 7.75
N ASP A 509 -12.57 -10.26 8.77
CA ASP A 509 -11.74 -9.88 9.92
C ASP A 509 -11.56 -11.08 10.84
N GLU A 510 -10.34 -11.28 11.33
CA GLU A 510 -9.95 -12.43 12.15
C GLU A 510 -10.22 -13.80 11.47
N ALA A 511 -9.89 -13.90 10.17
CA ALA A 511 -10.20 -15.05 9.31
C ALA A 511 -9.74 -16.42 9.87
N TRP A 512 -8.65 -16.47 10.69
CA TRP A 512 -8.16 -17.74 11.23
C TRP A 512 -9.08 -18.36 12.29
N LEU A 513 -9.91 -17.58 12.98
CA LEU A 513 -10.91 -18.16 13.91
C LEU A 513 -11.80 -19.17 13.20
N MET A 514 -12.04 -18.92 11.92
CA MET A 514 -12.81 -19.75 11.03
C MET A 514 -11.97 -20.88 10.41
N LEU A 515 -10.67 -20.67 10.22
CA LEU A 515 -9.77 -21.62 9.55
C LEU A 515 -9.35 -22.81 10.43
N GLY A 516 -9.73 -22.84 11.70
CA GLY A 516 -9.53 -23.98 12.61
C GLY A 516 -10.19 -25.25 12.09
N HIS A 517 -11.38 -25.13 11.49
CA HIS A 517 -12.18 -26.29 11.06
C HIS A 517 -11.91 -26.68 9.59
N PRO A 518 -11.81 -28.01 9.26
CA PRO A 518 -11.53 -28.48 7.91
C PRO A 518 -12.55 -28.06 6.85
N ALA A 519 -13.85 -28.08 7.17
CA ALA A 519 -14.91 -27.69 6.24
C ALA A 519 -14.78 -26.21 5.82
N PHE A 520 -14.47 -25.35 6.78
CA PHE A 520 -14.29 -23.93 6.51
C PHE A 520 -13.02 -23.67 5.68
N ARG A 521 -11.92 -24.35 5.99
CA ARG A 521 -10.69 -24.31 5.17
C ARG A 521 -10.95 -24.71 3.73
N ALA A 522 -11.73 -25.78 3.52
CA ALA A 522 -12.10 -26.21 2.18
C ALA A 522 -12.90 -25.13 1.45
N LYS A 523 -13.86 -24.49 2.11
CA LYS A 523 -14.68 -23.41 1.55
C LYS A 523 -13.86 -22.16 1.19
N ILE A 524 -12.95 -21.73 2.04
CA ILE A 524 -12.06 -20.60 1.75
C ILE A 524 -11.12 -20.94 0.57
N ARG A 525 -10.57 -22.16 0.50
CA ARG A 525 -9.79 -22.60 -0.66
C ARG A 525 -10.60 -22.55 -1.96
N GLU A 526 -11.84 -22.98 -1.92
CA GLU A 526 -12.76 -22.91 -3.07
C GLU A 526 -12.97 -21.44 -3.46
N TRP A 527 -13.29 -20.57 -2.52
CA TRP A 527 -13.53 -19.17 -2.76
C TRP A 527 -12.34 -18.45 -3.39
N LEU A 528 -11.15 -18.68 -2.89
CA LEU A 528 -9.93 -18.08 -3.46
C LEU A 528 -9.68 -18.51 -4.91
N LYS A 529 -10.22 -19.66 -5.35
CA LYS A 529 -10.12 -20.13 -6.74
C LYS A 529 -11.26 -19.67 -7.63
N VAL A 530 -12.49 -19.63 -7.10
CA VAL A 530 -13.72 -19.48 -7.88
C VAL A 530 -14.20 -18.04 -7.93
N LEU A 531 -14.16 -17.31 -6.82
CA LEU A 531 -14.75 -15.97 -6.69
C LEU A 531 -14.07 -14.92 -7.59
N ARG A 532 -12.77 -15.09 -7.92
CA ARG A 532 -12.10 -14.28 -8.93
C ARG A 532 -12.90 -14.20 -10.24
N LYS A 533 -13.45 -15.32 -10.71
CA LYS A 533 -14.24 -15.38 -11.95
C LYS A 533 -15.63 -14.74 -11.79
N ALA A 534 -16.12 -14.64 -10.58
CA ALA A 534 -17.39 -13.98 -10.25
C ALA A 534 -17.25 -12.48 -9.97
N ASN A 535 -16.12 -11.86 -10.32
CA ASN A 535 -15.81 -10.45 -10.03
C ASN A 535 -15.86 -10.11 -8.52
N CYS A 536 -15.58 -11.09 -7.68
CA CYS A 536 -15.60 -10.94 -6.24
C CYS A 536 -14.20 -11.15 -5.66
N LEU A 537 -13.70 -10.16 -4.94
CA LEU A 537 -12.43 -10.28 -4.21
C LEU A 537 -12.68 -10.72 -2.76
N VAL A 538 -11.72 -11.44 -2.18
CA VAL A 538 -11.72 -11.80 -0.76
C VAL A 538 -10.60 -11.01 -0.08
N LEU A 539 -10.96 -10.23 0.93
CA LEU A 539 -10.04 -9.46 1.75
C LEU A 539 -9.97 -10.12 3.13
N MET A 540 -8.89 -10.81 3.39
CA MET A 540 -8.65 -11.51 4.65
C MET A 540 -7.74 -10.68 5.55
N ALA A 541 -8.05 -10.62 6.84
CA ALA A 541 -7.23 -9.94 7.81
C ALA A 541 -6.95 -10.83 9.03
N THR A 542 -5.76 -10.66 9.64
CA THR A 542 -5.34 -11.39 10.85
C THR A 542 -4.41 -10.55 11.72
N GLN A 543 -4.44 -10.82 13.03
CA GLN A 543 -3.45 -10.28 13.97
C GLN A 543 -2.38 -11.30 14.36
N SER A 544 -2.57 -12.58 14.07
CA SER A 544 -1.64 -13.65 14.43
C SER A 544 -1.11 -14.37 13.19
N LEU A 545 0.18 -14.19 12.87
CA LEU A 545 0.86 -14.98 11.84
C LEU A 545 0.97 -16.45 12.23
N THR A 546 1.13 -16.73 13.51
CA THR A 546 1.26 -18.09 14.04
C THR A 546 -0.03 -18.88 13.79
N ASP A 547 -1.20 -18.28 14.06
CA ASP A 547 -2.48 -18.94 13.82
C ASP A 547 -2.71 -19.13 12.30
N ALA A 548 -2.35 -18.13 11.49
CA ALA A 548 -2.39 -18.28 10.04
C ALA A 548 -1.45 -19.40 9.55
N ALA A 549 -0.25 -19.52 10.11
CA ALA A 549 0.70 -20.57 9.77
C ALA A 549 0.18 -21.96 10.19
N ASN A 550 -0.44 -22.07 11.36
CA ASN A 550 -0.99 -23.30 11.89
C ASN A 550 -2.33 -23.71 11.24
N SER A 551 -2.98 -22.81 10.52
CA SER A 551 -4.25 -23.07 9.83
C SER A 551 -4.18 -24.15 8.75
N GLY A 552 -2.95 -24.49 8.27
CA GLY A 552 -2.73 -25.46 7.19
C GLY A 552 -3.13 -24.98 5.79
N ILE A 553 -3.43 -23.68 5.62
CA ILE A 553 -3.72 -23.07 4.31
C ILE A 553 -2.91 -21.80 4.03
N LEU A 554 -1.90 -21.50 4.85
CA LEU A 554 -1.08 -20.30 4.65
C LEU A 554 -0.50 -20.24 3.24
N ASP A 555 0.00 -21.35 2.72
CA ASP A 555 0.59 -21.42 1.39
C ASP A 555 -0.45 -21.09 0.30
N VAL A 556 -1.67 -21.60 0.45
CA VAL A 556 -2.79 -21.27 -0.47
C VAL A 556 -3.16 -19.80 -0.40
N ILE A 557 -3.18 -19.21 0.81
CA ILE A 557 -3.44 -17.77 0.99
C ILE A 557 -2.34 -16.95 0.32
N VAL A 558 -1.08 -17.31 0.54
CA VAL A 558 0.08 -16.59 -0.02
C VAL A 558 0.06 -16.63 -1.56
N GLU A 559 -0.24 -17.79 -2.16
CA GLU A 559 -0.30 -17.97 -3.60
C GLU A 559 -1.53 -17.31 -4.23
N SER A 560 -2.68 -17.35 -3.55
CA SER A 560 -3.94 -16.85 -4.10
C SER A 560 -4.18 -15.36 -3.87
N THR A 561 -3.38 -14.69 -3.02
CA THR A 561 -3.52 -13.26 -2.78
C THR A 561 -2.54 -12.45 -3.59
N ALA A 562 -3.05 -11.64 -4.51
CA ALA A 562 -2.26 -10.75 -5.35
C ALA A 562 -1.57 -9.63 -4.57
N THR A 563 -2.23 -9.17 -3.53
CA THR A 563 -1.77 -8.06 -2.69
C THR A 563 -1.69 -8.48 -1.23
N LYS A 564 -0.59 -8.12 -0.60
CA LYS A 564 -0.37 -8.28 0.84
C LYS A 564 -0.09 -6.93 1.45
N ILE A 565 -0.73 -6.64 2.58
CA ILE A 565 -0.50 -5.40 3.34
C ILE A 565 -0.08 -5.78 4.74
N PHE A 566 1.12 -5.37 5.10
CA PHE A 566 1.69 -5.63 6.42
C PHE A 566 1.65 -4.34 7.25
N LEU A 567 1.19 -4.46 8.48
CA LEU A 567 1.19 -3.38 9.45
C LEU A 567 2.48 -3.43 10.28
N PRO A 568 2.89 -2.32 10.89
CA PRO A 568 4.08 -2.26 11.73
C PRO A 568 4.05 -3.27 12.86
N ASN A 569 5.19 -3.90 13.09
CA ASN A 569 5.37 -4.88 14.16
C ASN A 569 6.78 -4.76 14.75
N ILE A 570 6.89 -4.24 15.96
CA ILE A 570 8.18 -4.06 16.65
C ILE A 570 8.93 -5.38 16.89
N TYR A 571 8.19 -6.50 16.94
CA TYR A 571 8.73 -7.85 17.10
C TYR A 571 9.04 -8.54 15.76
N ALA A 572 8.99 -7.82 14.65
CA ALA A 572 9.23 -8.42 13.32
C ALA A 572 10.64 -9.03 13.16
N ARG A 573 11.62 -8.55 13.95
CA ARG A 573 13.01 -9.03 13.94
C ARG A 573 13.21 -10.33 14.73
N ASP A 574 12.28 -10.69 15.63
CA ASP A 574 12.39 -11.91 16.43
C ASP A 574 12.45 -13.12 15.49
N GLU A 575 13.29 -14.09 15.80
CA GLU A 575 13.65 -15.18 14.88
C GLU A 575 12.42 -15.94 14.35
N ASP A 576 11.50 -16.32 15.24
CA ASP A 576 10.27 -17.02 14.89
C ASP A 576 9.34 -16.15 14.02
N THR A 577 9.17 -14.90 14.40
CA THR A 577 8.32 -13.94 13.66
C THR A 577 8.94 -13.63 12.30
N ALA A 578 10.24 -13.41 12.23
CA ALA A 578 10.97 -13.18 10.99
C ALA A 578 10.88 -14.38 10.04
N ALA A 579 10.94 -15.61 10.57
CA ALA A 579 10.76 -16.84 9.78
C ALA A 579 9.37 -16.88 9.12
N LEU A 580 8.31 -16.50 9.83
CA LEU A 580 6.96 -16.42 9.28
C LEU A 580 6.85 -15.35 8.20
N TYR A 581 7.44 -14.16 8.38
CA TYR A 581 7.48 -13.13 7.36
C TYR A 581 8.24 -13.57 6.10
N ARG A 582 9.35 -14.32 6.26
CA ARG A 582 10.09 -14.91 5.12
C ARG A 582 9.22 -15.91 4.35
N ARG A 583 8.44 -16.76 5.03
CA ARG A 583 7.48 -17.66 4.39
C ARG A 583 6.41 -16.90 3.59
N MET A 584 6.07 -15.69 3.99
CA MET A 584 5.17 -14.79 3.25
C MET A 584 5.85 -14.01 2.12
N GLY A 585 7.13 -14.25 1.87
CA GLY A 585 7.90 -13.67 0.76
C GLY A 585 8.59 -12.34 1.07
N LEU A 586 8.78 -11.98 2.35
CA LEU A 586 9.54 -10.79 2.74
C LEU A 586 11.02 -11.12 2.91
N ASN A 587 11.89 -10.22 2.45
CA ASN A 587 13.32 -10.29 2.71
C ASN A 587 13.71 -9.56 4.02
N ALA A 588 14.97 -9.69 4.43
CA ALA A 588 15.46 -9.11 5.68
C ALA A 588 15.24 -7.58 5.77
N ARG A 589 15.44 -6.83 4.66
CA ARG A 589 15.23 -5.39 4.64
C ARG A 589 13.75 -5.01 4.80
N GLN A 590 12.85 -5.79 4.25
CA GLN A 590 11.41 -5.56 4.37
C GLN A 590 10.92 -5.84 5.80
N ILE A 591 11.47 -6.86 6.44
CA ILE A 591 11.22 -7.14 7.86
C ILE A 591 11.71 -5.99 8.73
N GLU A 592 12.87 -5.43 8.40
CA GLU A 592 13.43 -4.24 9.06
C GLU A 592 12.49 -3.02 8.94
N ILE A 593 11.93 -2.80 7.75
CA ILE A 593 10.93 -1.74 7.53
C ILE A 593 9.73 -1.93 8.46
N LEU A 594 9.22 -3.16 8.59
CA LEU A 594 8.08 -3.43 9.47
C LEU A 594 8.40 -3.19 10.95
N ALA A 595 9.63 -3.49 11.38
CA ALA A 595 10.08 -3.29 12.75
C ALA A 595 10.22 -1.81 13.13
N THR A 596 10.47 -0.94 12.15
CA THR A 596 10.74 0.49 12.34
C THR A 596 9.60 1.40 11.91
N ALA A 597 8.62 0.88 11.19
CA ALA A 597 7.46 1.64 10.71
C ALA A 597 6.57 2.11 11.87
N ILE A 598 5.87 3.23 11.66
CA ILE A 598 5.03 3.89 12.67
C ILE A 598 3.65 3.20 12.73
N PRO A 599 3.27 2.60 13.89
CA PRO A 599 1.96 1.99 14.07
C PRO A 599 0.81 2.99 13.85
N LYS A 600 -0.34 2.51 13.36
CA LYS A 600 -1.57 3.28 13.07
C LYS A 600 -1.44 4.35 11.98
N SER A 601 -0.23 4.59 11.45
CA SER A 601 0.06 5.56 10.39
C SER A 601 0.55 4.87 9.13
N GLN A 602 1.59 4.06 9.24
CA GLN A 602 2.29 3.46 8.12
C GLN A 602 1.85 2.02 7.85
N TYR A 603 1.84 1.65 6.57
CA TYR A 603 1.46 0.33 6.06
C TYR A 603 2.40 -0.08 4.95
N TYR A 604 2.81 -1.33 4.93
CA TYR A 604 3.71 -1.84 3.90
C TYR A 604 2.95 -2.69 2.88
N TYR A 605 2.84 -2.16 1.67
CA TYR A 605 2.18 -2.80 0.53
C TYR A 605 3.16 -3.68 -0.24
N VAL A 606 2.73 -4.90 -0.58
CA VAL A 606 3.49 -5.86 -1.38
C VAL A 606 2.58 -6.47 -2.43
N SER A 607 2.96 -6.38 -3.70
CA SER A 607 2.32 -7.07 -4.82
C SER A 607 3.33 -7.37 -5.93
N GLU A 608 2.91 -8.10 -6.95
CA GLU A 608 3.69 -8.30 -8.18
C GLU A 608 4.04 -6.96 -8.86
N ASN A 609 3.15 -5.97 -8.81
CA ASN A 609 3.34 -4.66 -9.44
C ASN A 609 4.39 -3.78 -8.74
N GLY A 610 4.66 -4.02 -7.46
CA GLY A 610 5.62 -3.24 -6.68
C GLY A 610 5.41 -3.37 -5.17
N ARG A 611 6.27 -2.65 -4.43
CA ARG A 611 6.27 -2.61 -2.97
C ARG A 611 6.39 -1.18 -2.50
N ARG A 612 5.62 -0.80 -1.47
CA ARG A 612 5.65 0.56 -0.95
C ARG A 612 5.28 0.65 0.51
N LEU A 613 6.08 1.37 1.30
CA LEU A 613 5.64 1.89 2.59
C LEU A 613 4.83 3.15 2.33
N TYR A 614 3.63 3.25 2.88
CA TYR A 614 2.71 4.37 2.69
C TYR A 614 1.95 4.69 3.96
N ASP A 615 1.40 5.90 4.02
CA ASP A 615 0.57 6.41 5.09
C ASP A 615 -0.86 6.64 4.58
N LEU A 616 -1.85 6.35 5.40
CA LEU A 616 -3.25 6.62 5.06
C LEU A 616 -3.58 8.11 5.13
N ALA A 617 -2.89 8.86 5.97
CA ALA A 617 -3.10 10.29 6.21
C ALA A 617 -4.58 10.65 6.43
N LEU A 618 -5.28 9.84 7.24
CA LEU A 618 -6.71 10.03 7.51
C LEU A 618 -6.94 11.27 8.36
N GLY A 619 -7.84 12.13 7.89
CA GLY A 619 -8.32 13.27 8.64
C GLY A 619 -9.40 12.87 9.67
N PRO A 620 -9.79 13.82 10.56
CA PRO A 620 -10.75 13.57 11.64
C PRO A 620 -12.15 13.15 11.13
N LEU A 621 -12.56 13.61 9.95
CA LEU A 621 -13.83 13.20 9.33
C LEU A 621 -13.85 11.70 9.02
N ALA A 622 -12.83 11.17 8.35
CA ALA A 622 -12.73 9.74 8.05
C ALA A 622 -12.65 8.91 9.35
N LEU A 623 -11.83 9.35 10.31
CA LEU A 623 -11.66 8.67 11.60
C LEU A 623 -12.95 8.65 12.45
N SER A 624 -13.89 9.57 12.22
CA SER A 624 -15.20 9.56 12.88
C SER A 624 -16.07 8.35 12.49
N PHE A 625 -15.78 7.70 11.35
CA PHE A 625 -16.50 6.52 10.89
C PHE A 625 -15.66 5.23 10.89
N VAL A 626 -14.36 5.31 10.58
CA VAL A 626 -13.52 4.11 10.49
C VAL A 626 -12.58 3.92 11.68
N GLY A 627 -12.51 4.89 12.58
CA GLY A 627 -11.70 4.85 13.78
C GLY A 627 -12.47 4.85 15.10
N ALA A 628 -13.79 5.05 15.05
CA ALA A 628 -14.66 5.19 16.22
C ALA A 628 -15.26 3.82 16.64
N SER A 629 -14.41 2.84 16.94
CA SER A 629 -14.82 1.47 17.29
C SER A 629 -14.85 1.19 18.79
N ASP A 630 -14.63 2.21 19.62
CA ASP A 630 -14.75 2.07 21.08
C ASP A 630 -16.22 2.01 21.54
N LYS A 631 -16.45 1.38 22.68
CA LYS A 631 -17.79 1.13 23.22
C LYS A 631 -18.60 2.42 23.43
N GLU A 632 -17.95 3.50 23.83
CA GLU A 632 -18.59 4.79 24.09
C GLU A 632 -19.06 5.44 22.77
N SER A 633 -18.21 5.46 21.76
CA SER A 633 -18.57 5.94 20.42
C SER A 633 -19.73 5.15 19.82
N ILE A 634 -19.71 3.82 19.92
CA ILE A 634 -20.78 2.95 19.40
C ILE A 634 -22.10 3.22 20.14
N ALA A 635 -22.08 3.30 21.47
CA ALA A 635 -23.26 3.60 22.28
C ALA A 635 -23.84 4.98 21.94
N THR A 636 -22.96 5.97 21.77
CA THR A 636 -23.38 7.33 21.38
C THR A 636 -24.03 7.34 20.00
N ILE A 637 -23.45 6.66 19.01
CA ILE A 637 -24.03 6.56 17.66
C ILE A 637 -25.41 5.89 17.72
N LYS A 638 -25.56 4.77 18.43
CA LYS A 638 -26.86 4.09 18.62
C LYS A 638 -27.91 5.02 19.24
N LEU A 639 -27.53 5.79 20.24
CA LEU A 639 -28.40 6.77 20.88
C LEU A 639 -28.83 7.87 19.89
N LEU A 640 -27.88 8.40 19.12
CA LEU A 640 -28.14 9.44 18.14
C LEU A 640 -29.01 8.91 16.99
N GLU A 641 -28.81 7.71 16.50
CA GLU A 641 -29.66 7.04 15.50
C GLU A 641 -31.12 6.94 16.01
N THR A 642 -31.28 6.53 17.27
CA THR A 642 -32.62 6.42 17.89
C THR A 642 -33.30 7.78 18.01
N LYS A 643 -32.53 8.83 18.35
CA LYS A 643 -33.07 10.18 18.61
C LYS A 643 -33.32 10.99 17.35
N PHE A 644 -32.45 10.90 16.35
CA PHE A 644 -32.46 11.77 15.17
C PHE A 644 -32.73 11.03 13.85
N GLY A 645 -32.96 9.71 13.90
CA GLY A 645 -33.13 8.88 12.69
C GLY A 645 -31.94 9.04 11.74
N TYR A 646 -32.19 9.20 10.45
CA TYR A 646 -31.11 9.37 9.44
C TYR A 646 -30.32 10.68 9.55
N GLY A 647 -30.77 11.65 10.34
CA GLY A 647 -30.06 12.91 10.57
C GLY A 647 -28.96 12.84 11.65
N TRP A 648 -28.74 11.71 12.27
CA TRP A 648 -27.80 11.53 13.38
C TRP A 648 -26.35 11.93 13.06
N VAL A 649 -25.95 11.83 11.79
CA VAL A 649 -24.57 12.08 11.35
C VAL A 649 -24.12 13.51 11.66
N ASN A 650 -24.98 14.50 11.47
CA ASN A 650 -24.67 15.90 11.74
C ASN A 650 -24.38 16.14 13.23
N GLU A 651 -25.19 15.55 14.10
CA GLU A 651 -25.00 15.63 15.55
C GLU A 651 -23.73 14.91 16.01
N TRP A 652 -23.45 13.76 15.41
CA TRP A 652 -22.21 13.01 15.68
C TRP A 652 -20.96 13.82 15.31
N LEU A 653 -20.92 14.36 14.11
CA LEU A 653 -19.77 15.14 13.64
C LEU A 653 -19.61 16.44 14.45
N SER A 654 -20.71 17.11 14.79
CA SER A 654 -20.71 18.29 15.65
C SER A 654 -20.17 17.98 17.05
N SER A 655 -20.58 16.83 17.63
CA SER A 655 -20.05 16.40 18.94
C SER A 655 -18.54 16.13 18.95
N ARG A 656 -17.97 15.84 17.79
CA ARG A 656 -16.52 15.67 17.58
C ARG A 656 -15.80 16.96 17.17
N GLY A 657 -16.50 18.12 17.18
CA GLY A 657 -15.94 19.42 16.83
C GLY A 657 -15.70 19.61 15.32
N LEU A 658 -16.39 18.85 14.46
CA LEU A 658 -16.23 18.91 13.01
C LEU A 658 -17.35 19.76 12.39
N ASN A 659 -16.95 20.72 11.56
CA ASN A 659 -17.86 21.55 10.78
C ASN A 659 -17.87 21.09 9.32
N LEU A 660 -19.00 20.55 8.85
CA LEU A 660 -19.14 20.02 7.50
C LEU A 660 -18.91 21.07 6.39
N ASN A 661 -19.18 22.34 6.68
CA ASN A 661 -18.94 23.43 5.72
C ASN A 661 -17.45 23.57 5.34
N GLU A 662 -16.55 23.22 6.24
CA GLU A 662 -15.09 23.24 5.99
C GLU A 662 -14.65 22.16 5.00
N TYR A 663 -15.46 21.11 4.83
CA TYR A 663 -15.23 20.02 3.90
C TYR A 663 -15.97 20.17 2.57
N GLY A 664 -16.61 21.32 2.34
CA GLY A 664 -17.35 21.59 1.09
C GLY A 664 -18.62 20.74 0.92
N VAL A 665 -19.14 20.17 2.00
CA VAL A 665 -20.39 19.41 2.00
C VAL A 665 -21.53 20.38 2.31
N ALA A 666 -22.40 20.63 1.34
CA ALA A 666 -23.68 21.31 1.59
C ALA A 666 -24.58 20.36 2.38
N ILE A 667 -25.09 20.82 3.52
CA ILE A 667 -26.05 20.11 4.38
C ILE A 667 -27.45 20.21 3.78
#